data_7ff786e86b8d5873b6023045d94bfc2f
#
_entry.id   7ff786e86b8d5873b6023045d94bfc2f
#
_cell.length_a   1.000
_cell.length_b   1.000
_cell.length_c   1.000
_cell.angle_alpha   90.00
_cell.angle_beta   90.00
_cell.angle_gamma   90.00
#
_symmetry.space_group_name_H-M   'P 1'
#
loop_
_entity.id
_entity.type
_entity.pdbx_description
1 polymer ?
#
loop_
_entity_poly.entity_id
_entity_poly.type
_entity_poly.pdbx_seq_one_letter_code
_entity_poly.pdbx_strand_id
1 'polypeptide(L)'
;MNTQSQITLQYEEIKEELGRHAVSYEGKKAVSGLAPMTYLPAIHRALDETAEAKELLEKGASVPIPSLEGMEWLMSLLGTGYLYNEKDFMAVSVFLQSCSQLRKYMKAKEQSAPRIASYAASLVELSEVREEIERCIRLGTIDDHASKGLERVRKKLAVAKDRLQRKIEAVMARHQGILQENLVSMRGGRYVIPVKREYHKQVKGAVLDQSTSGQTVFVEPYEIASLQGELELLGAEEAREEMQILSMLTGLLEQEQGTLRLNIEITGNYDFIFAKAKYARTMDARTVALNDRGYLRMNGGRHPKLEGMIPVSLEFGNGYKSLIVTGPNTGGKTVVLKTLGLLTLMVQSGLLIPVEPGSDFTVFSDVICVIGDGQSLTQSLSTFSAQMKSIEGMLRDAGKGVLLLIDELAAGTDPGEGFALSIAILEELNRKGANLMVTTHFNELKVFAASTSGFQNARMEFDKDTLQPLYRLTIGEAGESYALQIAEKLGIPQSVIQRSQQLVEQQLEVDGDKRYRNNYDGSGKGKSATHGSEQLEEPSEGEKYAQTGHGQKQKKGFEIGDAVYVNSMGRTGIVYETRDEMGMVGVMIQKQKMKFNHKRLKPYLSKEELYPDDYDFDIIFESKETRKKRKLMWKRHVEGLTIVHEEKDH
;
A
#
# COMPACT_ATOMS: atom_id res chain seq x y z
N MET A 1 -17.59 -1.69 -0.18
CA MET A 1 -16.79 -2.75 -0.83
C MET A 1 -16.00 -3.53 0.21
N ASN A 2 -16.01 -4.84 0.14
CA ASN A 2 -15.39 -5.74 1.11
C ASN A 2 -13.85 -5.60 1.12
N THR A 3 -13.27 -5.20 2.26
CA THR A 3 -11.83 -4.94 2.39
C THR A 3 -11.00 -6.23 2.25
N GLN A 4 -11.49 -7.35 2.79
CA GLN A 4 -10.80 -8.64 2.65
C GLN A 4 -10.69 -9.07 1.19
N SER A 5 -11.74 -8.82 0.41
CA SER A 5 -11.74 -9.11 -1.03
C SER A 5 -10.75 -8.22 -1.79
N GLN A 6 -10.61 -6.94 -1.41
CA GLN A 6 -9.61 -6.05 -2.00
C GLN A 6 -8.18 -6.59 -1.79
N ILE A 7 -7.87 -7.09 -0.59
CA ILE A 7 -6.57 -7.71 -0.29
C ILE A 7 -6.36 -8.98 -1.12
N THR A 8 -7.35 -9.89 -1.14
CA THR A 8 -7.28 -11.16 -1.87
C THR A 8 -7.12 -10.96 -3.37
N LEU A 9 -7.76 -9.92 -3.92
CA LEU A 9 -7.68 -9.52 -5.33
C LEU A 9 -6.47 -8.65 -5.64
N GLN A 10 -5.60 -8.39 -4.68
CA GLN A 10 -4.37 -7.60 -4.85
C GLN A 10 -4.63 -6.14 -5.28
N TYR A 11 -5.75 -5.55 -4.87
CA TYR A 11 -6.11 -4.17 -5.25
C TYR A 11 -5.16 -3.13 -4.63
N GLU A 12 -4.67 -3.37 -3.41
CA GLU A 12 -3.68 -2.47 -2.78
C GLU A 12 -2.36 -2.42 -3.56
N GLU A 13 -1.96 -3.54 -4.16
CA GLU A 13 -0.77 -3.57 -5.03
C GLU A 13 -0.96 -2.74 -6.31
N ILE A 14 -2.19 -2.64 -6.82
CA ILE A 14 -2.52 -1.72 -7.94
C ILE A 14 -2.38 -0.27 -7.49
N LYS A 15 -2.80 0.07 -6.28
CA LYS A 15 -2.63 1.43 -5.71
C LYS A 15 -1.14 1.77 -5.52
N GLU A 16 -0.33 0.81 -5.08
CA GLU A 16 1.12 1.00 -4.96
C GLU A 16 1.77 1.30 -6.31
N GLU A 17 1.44 0.52 -7.34
CA GLU A 17 1.93 0.77 -8.71
C GLU A 17 1.46 2.13 -9.24
N LEU A 18 0.18 2.45 -9.07
CA LEU A 18 -0.38 3.75 -9.43
C LEU A 18 0.35 4.90 -8.71
N GLY A 19 0.68 4.72 -7.43
CA GLY A 19 1.40 5.70 -6.61
C GLY A 19 2.79 6.05 -7.14
N ARG A 20 3.44 5.15 -7.88
CA ARG A 20 4.73 5.43 -8.55
C ARG A 20 4.63 6.44 -9.68
N HIS A 21 3.43 6.60 -10.24
CA HIS A 21 3.15 7.57 -11.31
C HIS A 21 2.73 8.94 -10.79
N ALA A 22 2.32 9.06 -9.52
CA ALA A 22 2.02 10.31 -8.86
C ALA A 22 3.31 10.93 -8.28
N VAL A 23 3.54 12.20 -8.59
CA VAL A 23 4.75 12.93 -8.19
C VAL A 23 4.52 13.72 -6.91
N SER A 24 3.38 14.43 -6.82
CA SER A 24 3.05 15.32 -5.71
C SER A 24 2.54 14.56 -4.48
N TYR A 25 2.70 15.18 -3.31
CA TYR A 25 2.15 14.63 -2.07
C TYR A 25 0.61 14.53 -2.08
N GLU A 26 -0.09 15.53 -2.68
CA GLU A 26 -1.55 15.50 -2.84
C GLU A 26 -1.99 14.42 -3.82
N GLY A 27 -1.27 14.23 -4.94
CA GLY A 27 -1.52 13.15 -5.87
C GLY A 27 -1.35 11.77 -5.21
N LYS A 28 -0.29 11.57 -4.44
CA LYS A 28 -0.06 10.33 -3.68
C LYS A 28 -1.13 10.09 -2.61
N LYS A 29 -1.57 11.14 -1.93
CA LYS A 29 -2.66 11.09 -0.96
C LYS A 29 -3.98 10.69 -1.63
N ALA A 30 -4.29 11.24 -2.82
CA ALA A 30 -5.45 10.85 -3.61
C ALA A 30 -5.39 9.37 -4.04
N VAL A 31 -4.21 8.86 -4.43
CA VAL A 31 -4.00 7.43 -4.73
C VAL A 31 -4.23 6.57 -3.49
N SER A 32 -3.69 6.96 -2.34
CA SER A 32 -3.88 6.20 -1.08
C SER A 32 -5.34 6.14 -0.66
N GLY A 33 -6.09 7.23 -0.88
CA GLY A 33 -7.52 7.31 -0.61
C GLY A 33 -8.43 6.69 -1.68
N LEU A 34 -7.85 6.16 -2.78
CA LEU A 34 -8.63 5.58 -3.88
C LEU A 34 -9.39 4.34 -3.41
N ALA A 35 -10.70 4.32 -3.65
CA ALA A 35 -11.58 3.22 -3.31
C ALA A 35 -12.63 3.02 -4.43
N PRO A 36 -13.10 1.77 -4.62
CA PRO A 36 -14.14 1.49 -5.61
C PRO A 36 -15.47 2.19 -5.25
N MET A 37 -16.03 2.88 -6.20
CA MET A 37 -17.30 3.61 -6.12
C MET A 37 -18.47 2.70 -6.53
N THR A 38 -19.68 3.06 -6.05
CA THR A 38 -20.93 2.36 -6.42
C THR A 38 -21.92 3.26 -7.15
N TYR A 39 -21.58 4.54 -7.35
CA TYR A 39 -22.43 5.50 -8.04
C TYR A 39 -22.00 5.62 -9.51
N LEU A 40 -22.79 5.06 -10.41
CA LEU A 40 -22.51 4.96 -11.86
C LEU A 40 -22.05 6.28 -12.49
N PRO A 41 -22.72 7.45 -12.27
CA PRO A 41 -22.26 8.70 -12.87
C PRO A 41 -20.88 9.16 -12.41
N ALA A 42 -20.51 8.89 -11.16
CA ALA A 42 -19.17 9.22 -10.63
C ALA A 42 -18.09 8.35 -11.26
N ILE A 43 -18.37 7.04 -11.44
CA ILE A 43 -17.46 6.12 -12.12
C ILE A 43 -17.26 6.54 -13.57
N HIS A 44 -18.34 6.85 -14.29
CA HIS A 44 -18.27 7.37 -15.66
C HIS A 44 -17.37 8.60 -15.77
N ARG A 45 -17.62 9.60 -14.91
CA ARG A 45 -16.80 10.82 -14.89
C ARG A 45 -15.31 10.49 -14.68
N ALA A 46 -14.99 9.65 -13.70
CA ALA A 46 -13.62 9.31 -13.37
C ALA A 46 -12.89 8.54 -14.50
N LEU A 47 -13.62 7.66 -15.21
CA LEU A 47 -13.10 6.97 -16.41
C LEU A 47 -12.88 7.94 -17.56
N ASP A 48 -13.84 8.82 -17.83
CA ASP A 48 -13.72 9.82 -18.89
C ASP A 48 -12.54 10.78 -18.66
N GLU A 49 -12.37 11.27 -17.44
CA GLU A 49 -11.22 12.10 -17.05
C GLU A 49 -9.88 11.39 -17.29
N THR A 50 -9.82 10.10 -16.93
CA THR A 50 -8.62 9.28 -17.15
C THR A 50 -8.38 9.04 -18.64
N ALA A 51 -9.45 8.85 -19.43
CA ALA A 51 -9.37 8.66 -20.88
C ALA A 51 -8.90 9.93 -21.60
N GLU A 52 -9.47 11.10 -21.26
CA GLU A 52 -9.03 12.41 -21.80
C GLU A 52 -7.54 12.65 -21.51
N ALA A 53 -7.09 12.37 -20.28
CA ALA A 53 -5.69 12.52 -19.91
C ALA A 53 -4.78 11.53 -20.66
N LYS A 54 -5.22 10.27 -20.83
CA LYS A 54 -4.49 9.26 -21.62
C LYS A 54 -4.35 9.68 -23.07
N GLU A 55 -5.42 10.16 -23.69
CA GLU A 55 -5.42 10.65 -25.08
C GLU A 55 -4.46 11.83 -25.29
N LEU A 56 -4.41 12.78 -24.34
CA LEU A 56 -3.42 13.85 -24.37
C LEU A 56 -1.99 13.31 -24.33
N LEU A 57 -1.70 12.34 -23.47
CA LEU A 57 -0.38 11.73 -23.38
C LEU A 57 -0.01 10.94 -24.64
N GLU A 58 -0.95 10.26 -25.28
CA GLU A 58 -0.73 9.50 -26.54
C GLU A 58 -0.44 10.42 -27.71
N LYS A 59 -1.03 11.61 -27.74
CA LYS A 59 -0.73 12.67 -28.71
C LYS A 59 0.61 13.38 -28.46
N GLY A 60 1.43 12.88 -27.52
CA GLY A 60 2.73 13.44 -27.19
C GLY A 60 2.68 14.72 -26.35
N ALA A 61 1.56 14.99 -25.71
CA ALA A 61 1.42 16.19 -24.88
C ALA A 61 2.28 16.10 -23.60
N SER A 62 3.09 17.13 -23.37
CA SER A 62 3.73 17.40 -22.08
C SER A 62 2.89 18.42 -21.32
N VAL A 63 2.08 17.93 -20.38
CA VAL A 63 1.21 18.80 -19.58
C VAL A 63 2.05 19.46 -18.47
N PRO A 64 2.04 20.81 -18.36
CA PRO A 64 2.86 21.52 -17.40
C PRO A 64 2.19 21.48 -16.00
N ILE A 65 2.17 20.33 -15.35
CA ILE A 65 1.63 20.19 -13.99
C ILE A 65 2.63 20.84 -13.02
N PRO A 66 2.17 21.82 -12.18
CA PRO A 66 3.03 22.47 -11.20
C PRO A 66 3.66 21.47 -10.22
N SER A 67 4.94 21.69 -9.87
CA SER A 67 5.53 20.98 -8.76
C SER A 67 4.93 21.47 -7.45
N LEU A 68 4.58 20.54 -6.56
CA LEU A 68 4.15 20.82 -5.18
C LEU A 68 5.27 20.59 -4.17
N GLU A 69 6.52 20.47 -4.61
CA GLU A 69 7.68 20.28 -3.73
C GLU A 69 7.82 21.48 -2.79
N GLY A 70 7.89 21.23 -1.49
CA GLY A 70 7.95 22.24 -0.45
C GLY A 70 6.63 22.94 -0.12
N MET A 71 5.61 22.85 -0.97
CA MET A 71 4.32 23.54 -0.74
C MET A 71 3.55 22.99 0.47
N GLU A 72 3.65 21.71 0.77
CA GLU A 72 3.04 21.10 1.97
C GLU A 72 3.58 21.73 3.25
N TRP A 73 4.91 21.83 3.33
CA TRP A 73 5.60 22.45 4.46
C TRP A 73 5.23 23.94 4.58
N LEU A 74 5.28 24.69 3.48
CA LEU A 74 4.87 26.09 3.45
C LEU A 74 3.44 26.29 3.97
N MET A 75 2.49 25.51 3.45
CA MET A 75 1.09 25.60 3.87
C MET A 75 0.86 25.20 5.33
N SER A 76 1.69 24.33 5.89
CA SER A 76 1.61 23.94 7.30
C SER A 76 2.02 25.06 8.27
N LEU A 77 2.82 25.99 7.80
CA LEU A 77 3.32 27.13 8.59
C LEU A 77 2.49 28.41 8.43
N LEU A 78 1.59 28.47 7.44
CA LEU A 78 0.72 29.62 7.23
C LEU A 78 -0.20 29.85 8.44
N GLY A 79 -0.19 31.07 8.99
CA GLY A 79 -0.96 31.44 10.16
C GLY A 79 -0.37 31.00 11.51
N THR A 80 0.83 30.43 11.53
CA THR A 80 1.54 30.06 12.77
C THR A 80 2.42 31.16 13.34
N GLY A 81 2.56 32.28 12.62
CA GLY A 81 3.51 33.35 12.94
C GLY A 81 4.93 33.11 12.44
N TYR A 82 5.13 32.07 11.60
CA TYR A 82 6.40 31.82 10.92
C TYR A 82 6.65 32.90 9.88
N LEU A 83 7.85 33.44 9.86
CA LEU A 83 8.29 34.43 8.86
C LEU A 83 9.01 33.68 7.72
N TYR A 84 8.41 33.72 6.53
CA TYR A 84 8.99 33.07 5.35
C TYR A 84 10.24 33.79 4.88
N ASN A 85 11.20 33.02 4.36
CA ASN A 85 12.43 33.53 3.77
C ASN A 85 12.32 33.69 2.24
N GLU A 86 13.35 34.23 1.63
CA GLU A 86 13.37 34.52 0.19
C GLU A 86 13.17 33.26 -0.68
N LYS A 87 13.70 32.10 -0.26
CA LYS A 87 13.55 30.82 -0.99
C LYS A 87 12.12 30.33 -0.96
N ASP A 88 11.45 30.52 0.17
CA ASP A 88 10.05 30.15 0.34
C ASP A 88 9.16 30.95 -0.62
N PHE A 89 9.37 32.26 -0.68
CA PHE A 89 8.64 33.13 -1.62
C PHE A 89 8.93 32.82 -3.08
N MET A 90 10.17 32.49 -3.42
CA MET A 90 10.51 32.05 -4.77
C MET A 90 9.78 30.76 -5.15
N ALA A 91 9.67 29.80 -4.23
CA ALA A 91 8.92 28.57 -4.46
C ALA A 91 7.43 28.87 -4.71
N VAL A 92 6.83 29.78 -3.96
CA VAL A 92 5.45 30.23 -4.16
C VAL A 92 5.30 30.93 -5.52
N SER A 93 6.21 31.85 -5.90
CA SER A 93 6.15 32.54 -7.20
C SER A 93 6.21 31.55 -8.37
N VAL A 94 7.15 30.57 -8.32
CA VAL A 94 7.27 29.50 -9.34
C VAL A 94 6.01 28.66 -9.42
N PHE A 95 5.44 28.30 -8.27
CA PHE A 95 4.17 27.56 -8.23
C PHE A 95 3.02 28.33 -8.89
N LEU A 96 2.83 29.62 -8.53
CA LEU A 96 1.77 30.46 -9.12
C LEU A 96 1.97 30.67 -10.62
N GLN A 97 3.20 30.87 -11.07
CA GLN A 97 3.52 30.95 -12.51
C GLN A 97 3.15 29.65 -13.23
N SER A 98 3.47 28.51 -12.64
CA SER A 98 3.15 27.19 -13.21
C SER A 98 1.65 26.94 -13.23
N CYS A 99 0.88 27.39 -12.24
CA CYS A 99 -0.58 27.38 -12.26
C CYS A 99 -1.15 28.19 -13.43
N SER A 100 -0.62 29.39 -13.70
CA SER A 100 -1.03 30.19 -14.85
C SER A 100 -0.71 29.50 -16.19
N GLN A 101 0.46 28.84 -16.29
CA GLN A 101 0.84 28.07 -17.46
C GLN A 101 -0.09 26.87 -17.66
N LEU A 102 -0.41 26.10 -16.62
CA LEU A 102 -1.35 25.00 -16.68
C LEU A 102 -2.72 25.47 -17.13
N ARG A 103 -3.23 26.57 -16.56
CA ARG A 103 -4.52 27.17 -16.95
C ARG A 103 -4.57 27.51 -18.43
N LYS A 104 -3.56 28.22 -18.94
CA LYS A 104 -3.45 28.60 -20.37
C LYS A 104 -3.35 27.35 -21.26
N TYR A 105 -2.55 26.38 -20.87
CA TYR A 105 -2.39 25.12 -21.59
C TYR A 105 -3.71 24.35 -21.70
N MET A 106 -4.40 24.15 -20.57
CA MET A 106 -5.65 23.39 -20.54
C MET A 106 -6.79 24.09 -21.28
N LYS A 107 -6.84 25.42 -21.24
CA LYS A 107 -7.77 26.20 -22.06
C LYS A 107 -7.60 25.93 -23.55
N ALA A 108 -6.37 25.79 -24.03
CA ALA A 108 -6.09 25.43 -25.42
C ALA A 108 -6.46 23.97 -25.76
N LYS A 109 -6.68 23.12 -24.77
CA LYS A 109 -7.08 21.71 -24.90
C LYS A 109 -8.57 21.46 -24.62
N GLU A 110 -9.37 22.49 -24.38
CA GLU A 110 -10.78 22.38 -24.01
C GLU A 110 -11.62 21.54 -24.97
N GLN A 111 -11.35 21.61 -26.26
CA GLN A 111 -12.06 20.82 -27.29
C GLN A 111 -11.72 19.32 -27.23
N SER A 112 -10.47 18.96 -26.88
CA SER A 112 -9.99 17.57 -26.86
C SER A 112 -10.09 16.91 -25.50
N ALA A 113 -10.17 17.71 -24.43
CA ALA A 113 -10.22 17.22 -23.06
C ALA A 113 -11.08 18.16 -22.18
N PRO A 114 -12.39 18.28 -22.49
CA PRO A 114 -13.27 19.27 -21.87
C PRO A 114 -13.44 19.11 -20.37
N ARG A 115 -13.49 17.86 -19.86
CA ARG A 115 -13.70 17.58 -18.44
C ARG A 115 -12.50 18.03 -17.62
N ILE A 116 -11.31 17.56 -17.98
CA ILE A 116 -10.10 17.93 -17.23
C ILE A 116 -9.74 19.41 -17.46
N ALA A 117 -10.05 20.01 -18.60
CA ALA A 117 -9.85 21.43 -18.83
C ALA A 117 -10.71 22.31 -17.89
N SER A 118 -11.90 21.86 -17.52
CA SER A 118 -12.78 22.59 -16.60
C SER A 118 -12.17 22.81 -15.21
N TYR A 119 -11.33 21.89 -14.72
CA TYR A 119 -10.63 22.06 -13.45
C TYR A 119 -9.62 23.21 -13.48
N ALA A 120 -8.90 23.38 -14.60
CA ALA A 120 -7.95 24.47 -14.75
C ALA A 120 -8.62 25.85 -14.78
N ALA A 121 -9.88 25.92 -15.19
CA ALA A 121 -10.64 27.18 -15.15
C ALA A 121 -10.83 27.69 -13.69
N SER A 122 -10.80 26.82 -12.71
CA SER A 122 -10.90 27.15 -11.30
C SER A 122 -9.58 27.57 -10.65
N LEU A 123 -8.43 27.45 -11.36
CA LEU A 123 -7.15 27.96 -10.88
C LEU A 123 -7.17 29.49 -10.84
N VAL A 124 -6.76 30.04 -9.72
CA VAL A 124 -6.65 31.50 -9.50
C VAL A 124 -5.21 31.93 -9.67
N GLU A 125 -4.95 32.93 -10.51
CA GLU A 125 -3.58 33.30 -10.90
C GLU A 125 -2.79 34.06 -9.80
N LEU A 126 -3.47 34.73 -8.85
CA LEU A 126 -2.86 35.55 -7.79
C LEU A 126 -1.73 36.46 -8.33
N SER A 127 -1.99 37.13 -9.46
CA SER A 127 -0.99 37.92 -10.18
C SER A 127 -0.38 39.00 -9.31
N GLU A 128 -1.19 39.69 -8.49
CA GLU A 128 -0.73 40.78 -7.62
C GLU A 128 0.25 40.25 -6.57
N VAL A 129 -0.03 39.10 -5.96
CA VAL A 129 0.86 38.47 -4.95
C VAL A 129 2.18 38.07 -5.62
N ARG A 130 2.10 37.44 -6.79
CA ARG A 130 3.28 37.01 -7.54
C ARG A 130 4.15 38.20 -7.96
N GLU A 131 3.54 39.23 -8.54
CA GLU A 131 4.25 40.44 -8.97
C GLU A 131 4.92 41.15 -7.79
N GLU A 132 4.28 41.20 -6.62
CA GLU A 132 4.84 41.79 -5.44
C GLU A 132 6.04 40.97 -4.89
N ILE A 133 5.94 39.63 -4.90
CA ILE A 133 7.05 38.74 -4.57
C ILE A 133 8.24 39.01 -5.54
N GLU A 134 7.98 38.98 -6.85
CA GLU A 134 9.00 39.18 -7.90
C GLU A 134 9.62 40.60 -7.87
N ARG A 135 8.87 41.60 -7.41
CA ARG A 135 9.35 42.94 -7.19
C ARG A 135 10.32 43.03 -6.00
N CYS A 136 9.98 42.34 -4.91
CA CYS A 136 10.76 42.40 -3.67
C CYS A 136 11.93 41.43 -3.66
N ILE A 137 11.82 40.28 -4.35
CA ILE A 137 12.84 39.22 -4.30
C ILE A 137 13.33 38.91 -5.72
N ARG A 138 14.63 39.04 -5.95
CA ARG A 138 15.30 38.75 -7.22
C ARG A 138 16.53 37.90 -6.97
N LEU A 139 16.70 36.86 -7.79
CA LEU A 139 17.85 35.94 -7.72
C LEU A 139 18.09 35.37 -6.31
N GLY A 140 17.02 35.19 -5.52
CA GLY A 140 17.09 34.60 -4.18
C GLY A 140 17.53 35.57 -3.08
N THR A 141 17.53 36.86 -3.33
CA THR A 141 17.84 37.92 -2.37
C THR A 141 16.80 39.04 -2.43
N ILE A 142 16.64 39.79 -1.36
CA ILE A 142 15.76 40.95 -1.35
C ILE A 142 16.38 42.05 -2.22
N ASP A 143 15.63 42.54 -3.20
CA ASP A 143 16.05 43.58 -4.13
C ASP A 143 16.23 44.91 -3.41
N ASP A 144 17.22 45.74 -3.83
CA ASP A 144 17.49 47.03 -3.25
C ASP A 144 16.27 47.97 -3.30
N HIS A 145 15.46 47.84 -4.35
CA HIS A 145 14.27 48.65 -4.57
C HIS A 145 13.00 48.07 -3.94
N ALA A 146 13.11 46.96 -3.16
CA ALA A 146 11.96 46.37 -2.45
C ALA A 146 11.29 47.39 -1.51
N SER A 147 12.07 48.26 -0.85
CA SER A 147 11.56 49.41 -0.13
C SER A 147 12.47 50.62 -0.25
N LYS A 148 11.90 51.83 -0.13
CA LYS A 148 12.69 53.07 -0.07
C LYS A 148 13.60 53.12 1.17
N GLY A 149 13.22 52.43 2.25
CA GLY A 149 14.03 52.28 3.46
C GLY A 149 15.27 51.47 3.19
N LEU A 150 15.12 50.26 2.66
CA LEU A 150 16.24 49.36 2.33
C LEU A 150 17.22 49.98 1.32
N GLU A 151 16.72 50.59 0.26
CA GLU A 151 17.54 51.29 -0.74
C GLU A 151 18.43 52.36 -0.08
N ARG A 152 17.83 53.15 0.81
CA ARG A 152 18.56 54.22 1.52
C ARG A 152 19.63 53.65 2.45
N VAL A 153 19.31 52.61 3.20
CA VAL A 153 20.24 51.99 4.15
C VAL A 153 21.40 51.34 3.41
N ARG A 154 21.13 50.55 2.35
CA ARG A 154 22.17 49.90 1.54
C ARG A 154 23.12 50.92 0.86
N LYS A 155 22.60 52.08 0.39
CA LYS A 155 23.41 53.16 -0.12
C LYS A 155 24.33 53.73 0.97
N LYS A 156 23.83 53.99 2.19
CA LYS A 156 24.64 54.43 3.33
C LYS A 156 25.70 53.39 3.70
N LEU A 157 25.30 52.11 3.73
CA LEU A 157 26.19 50.99 4.03
C LEU A 157 27.35 50.89 3.04
N ALA A 158 27.09 51.02 1.73
CA ALA A 158 28.10 51.03 0.70
C ALA A 158 29.09 52.18 0.89
N VAL A 159 28.60 53.40 1.18
CA VAL A 159 29.45 54.58 1.45
C VAL A 159 30.29 54.39 2.73
N ALA A 160 29.69 53.84 3.79
CA ALA A 160 30.41 53.58 5.05
C ALA A 160 31.48 52.50 4.88
N LYS A 161 31.20 51.42 4.13
CA LYS A 161 32.19 50.38 3.77
C LYS A 161 33.35 50.95 2.99
N ASP A 162 33.11 51.79 1.99
CA ASP A 162 34.15 52.42 1.19
C ASP A 162 35.03 53.36 2.05
N ARG A 163 34.43 54.19 2.94
CA ARG A 163 35.16 55.04 3.90
C ARG A 163 36.03 54.20 4.84
N LEU A 164 35.50 53.13 5.38
CA LEU A 164 36.24 52.24 6.27
C LEU A 164 37.41 51.57 5.55
N GLN A 165 37.20 51.07 4.32
CA GLN A 165 38.23 50.44 3.49
C GLN A 165 39.40 51.39 3.27
N ARG A 166 39.15 52.65 2.83
CA ARG A 166 40.19 53.68 2.62
C ARG A 166 40.92 54.03 3.92
N LYS A 167 40.19 54.06 5.06
CA LYS A 167 40.78 54.35 6.34
C LYS A 167 41.72 53.26 6.84
N ILE A 168 41.31 52.01 6.67
CA ILE A 168 42.11 50.82 7.01
C ILE A 168 43.38 50.79 6.16
N GLU A 169 43.27 51.01 4.83
CA GLU A 169 44.44 51.09 3.93
C GLU A 169 45.44 52.17 4.34
N ALA A 170 44.97 53.37 4.71
CA ALA A 170 45.78 54.43 5.21
C ALA A 170 46.48 54.07 6.54
N VAL A 171 45.79 53.40 7.47
CA VAL A 171 46.40 52.96 8.74
C VAL A 171 47.44 51.87 8.48
N MET A 172 47.16 50.91 7.59
CA MET A 172 48.10 49.83 7.23
C MET A 172 49.38 50.43 6.55
N ALA A 173 49.23 51.35 5.62
CA ALA A 173 50.35 51.98 4.95
C ALA A 173 51.29 52.74 5.97
N ARG A 174 50.69 53.40 6.99
CA ARG A 174 51.42 54.09 8.05
C ARG A 174 52.18 53.09 8.94
N HIS A 175 51.70 51.94 9.14
CA HIS A 175 52.22 50.89 10.05
C HIS A 175 52.90 49.73 9.34
N GLN A 176 53.19 49.81 8.04
CA GLN A 176 53.63 48.69 7.18
C GLN A 176 54.84 47.94 7.77
N GLY A 177 55.78 48.57 8.40
CA GLY A 177 56.98 47.91 8.96
C GLY A 177 56.74 47.02 10.17
N ILE A 178 55.63 47.24 10.86
CA ILE A 178 55.25 46.46 12.07
C ILE A 178 54.10 45.47 11.88
N LEU A 179 53.55 45.47 10.69
CA LEU A 179 52.54 44.45 10.35
C LEU A 179 53.22 43.08 10.17
N GLN A 180 52.52 42.00 10.59
CA GLN A 180 52.92 40.60 10.32
C GLN A 180 52.66 40.24 8.87
N GLU A 181 51.54 40.69 8.34
CA GLU A 181 51.06 40.48 6.96
C GLU A 181 50.38 41.77 6.50
N ASN A 182 50.53 42.10 5.21
CA ASN A 182 49.89 43.29 4.64
C ASN A 182 48.48 42.99 4.16
N LEU A 183 47.68 42.37 5.04
CA LEU A 183 46.29 41.96 4.78
C LEU A 183 45.39 42.40 5.93
N VAL A 184 44.18 42.82 5.60
CA VAL A 184 43.11 43.09 6.57
C VAL A 184 42.49 41.76 7.00
N SER A 185 42.31 41.56 8.29
CA SER A 185 41.64 40.40 8.85
C SER A 185 40.32 40.79 9.54
N MET A 186 39.42 39.84 9.72
CA MET A 186 38.23 40.00 10.56
C MET A 186 38.32 39.13 11.81
N ARG A 187 37.97 39.70 12.96
CA ARG A 187 37.85 38.99 14.23
C ARG A 187 36.61 39.47 14.97
N GLY A 188 35.73 38.53 15.34
CA GLY A 188 34.49 38.89 16.02
C GLY A 188 33.59 39.83 15.20
N GLY A 189 33.60 39.72 13.86
CA GLY A 189 32.82 40.62 12.98
C GLY A 189 33.44 41.97 12.73
N ARG A 190 34.61 42.28 13.31
CA ARG A 190 35.31 43.57 13.20
C ARG A 190 36.56 43.45 12.37
N TYR A 191 36.89 44.50 11.62
CA TYR A 191 38.12 44.58 10.87
C TYR A 191 39.30 44.90 11.79
N VAL A 192 40.36 44.14 11.66
CA VAL A 192 41.59 44.25 12.46
C VAL A 192 42.82 44.20 11.57
N ILE A 193 43.92 44.76 12.03
CA ILE A 193 45.22 44.66 11.39
C ILE A 193 46.10 43.67 12.17
N PRO A 194 46.83 42.75 11.48
CA PRO A 194 47.73 41.79 12.11
C PRO A 194 49.09 42.46 12.42
N VAL A 195 49.34 42.77 13.68
CA VAL A 195 50.57 43.44 14.15
C VAL A 195 51.49 42.42 14.81
N LYS A 196 52.79 42.49 14.57
CA LYS A 196 53.80 41.72 15.29
C LYS A 196 53.72 42.02 16.78
N ARG A 197 53.73 40.97 17.61
CA ARG A 197 53.50 41.08 19.07
C ARG A 197 54.38 42.15 19.75
N GLU A 198 55.63 42.25 19.37
CA GLU A 198 56.59 43.21 19.94
C GLU A 198 56.23 44.68 19.67
N TYR A 199 55.48 44.98 18.59
CA TYR A 199 55.11 46.33 18.18
C TYR A 199 53.62 46.66 18.42
N HIS A 200 52.83 45.79 18.99
CA HIS A 200 51.34 45.96 19.11
C HIS A 200 50.98 47.27 19.87
N LYS A 201 51.82 47.72 20.84
CA LYS A 201 51.63 48.97 21.60
C LYS A 201 51.83 50.25 20.75
N GLN A 202 52.45 50.12 19.59
CA GLN A 202 52.63 51.26 18.68
C GLN A 202 51.39 51.59 17.87
N VAL A 203 50.46 50.65 17.77
CA VAL A 203 49.14 50.86 17.16
C VAL A 203 48.19 51.23 18.29
N LYS A 204 47.64 52.45 18.26
CA LYS A 204 46.57 52.86 19.19
C LYS A 204 45.27 52.15 18.82
N GLY A 205 44.92 51.17 19.55
CA GLY A 205 43.72 50.30 19.23
C GLY A 205 43.40 49.32 20.32
N ALA A 206 42.28 48.61 20.15
CA ALA A 206 41.87 47.50 20.98
C ALA A 206 42.43 46.18 20.43
N VAL A 207 42.99 45.35 21.28
CA VAL A 207 43.39 43.98 20.92
C VAL A 207 42.14 43.11 20.98
N LEU A 208 41.75 42.54 19.84
CA LEU A 208 40.57 41.64 19.76
C LEU A 208 40.95 40.16 19.79
N ASP A 209 42.15 39.80 19.28
CA ASP A 209 42.57 38.41 19.20
C ASP A 209 44.10 38.28 19.13
N GLN A 210 44.63 37.07 19.30
CA GLN A 210 46.03 36.72 19.12
C GLN A 210 46.14 35.41 18.32
N SER A 211 47.19 35.29 17.50
CA SER A 211 47.47 34.05 16.79
C SER A 211 47.80 32.90 17.76
N THR A 212 47.56 31.67 17.35
CA THR A 212 47.86 30.45 18.14
C THR A 212 49.32 30.38 18.57
N SER A 213 50.25 30.87 17.77
CA SER A 213 51.68 30.96 18.11
C SER A 213 52.01 32.14 19.03
N GLY A 214 51.07 33.04 19.26
CA GLY A 214 51.25 34.26 20.04
C GLY A 214 52.15 35.33 19.38
N GLN A 215 52.59 35.12 18.13
CA GLN A 215 53.51 36.07 17.44
C GLN A 215 52.77 37.22 16.77
N THR A 216 51.46 37.06 16.50
CA THR A 216 50.63 38.09 15.87
C THR A 216 49.53 38.51 16.82
N VAL A 217 49.32 39.80 16.94
CA VAL A 217 48.22 40.41 17.69
C VAL A 217 47.31 41.14 16.71
N PHE A 218 46.02 40.80 16.79
CA PHE A 218 45.00 41.40 15.93
C PHE A 218 44.43 42.63 16.63
N VAL A 219 44.76 43.82 16.11
CA VAL A 219 44.42 45.12 16.71
C VAL A 219 43.34 45.80 15.87
N GLU A 220 42.25 46.24 16.50
CA GLU A 220 41.30 47.20 15.94
C GLU A 220 41.81 48.60 16.20
N PRO A 221 42.27 49.37 15.19
CA PRO A 221 42.72 50.75 15.38
C PRO A 221 41.57 51.66 15.84
N TYR A 222 41.78 52.50 16.83
CA TYR A 222 40.76 53.48 17.27
C TYR A 222 40.25 54.37 16.16
N GLU A 223 41.09 54.63 15.14
CA GLU A 223 40.75 55.48 13.98
C GLU A 223 39.60 54.87 13.13
N ILE A 224 39.36 53.55 13.22
CA ILE A 224 38.28 52.87 12.46
C ILE A 224 37.16 52.46 13.36
N ALA A 225 37.29 52.46 14.67
CA ALA A 225 36.29 51.94 15.61
C ALA A 225 34.91 52.61 15.48
N SER A 226 34.87 53.93 15.25
CA SER A 226 33.62 54.68 15.03
C SER A 226 32.94 54.30 13.72
N LEU A 227 33.71 54.06 12.64
CA LEU A 227 33.16 53.59 11.35
C LEU A 227 32.68 52.17 11.41
N GLN A 228 33.33 51.32 12.20
CA GLN A 228 32.85 49.96 12.45
C GLN A 228 31.52 49.95 13.22
N GLY A 229 31.40 50.81 14.25
CA GLY A 229 30.14 50.99 14.97
C GLY A 229 29.00 51.52 14.07
N GLU A 230 29.33 52.47 13.14
CA GLU A 230 28.35 52.92 12.13
C GLU A 230 27.91 51.79 11.22
N LEU A 231 28.82 50.94 10.75
CA LEU A 231 28.49 49.77 9.92
C LEU A 231 27.62 48.75 10.66
N GLU A 232 27.89 48.48 11.93
CA GLU A 232 27.07 47.57 12.75
C GLU A 232 25.63 48.10 12.90
N LEU A 233 25.48 49.42 13.16
CA LEU A 233 24.14 50.04 13.26
C LEU A 233 23.39 49.99 11.92
N LEU A 234 24.06 50.31 10.81
CA LEU A 234 23.46 50.23 9.48
C LEU A 234 23.12 48.80 9.08
N GLY A 235 23.94 47.82 9.46
CA GLY A 235 23.64 46.42 9.26
C GLY A 235 22.39 45.94 10.03
N ALA A 236 22.24 46.41 11.28
CA ALA A 236 21.04 46.13 12.07
C ALA A 236 19.79 46.83 11.48
N GLU A 237 19.94 48.04 10.91
CA GLU A 237 18.89 48.77 10.21
C GLU A 237 18.48 48.03 8.91
N GLU A 238 19.46 47.51 8.14
CA GLU A 238 19.23 46.71 6.95
C GLU A 238 18.42 45.44 7.30
N ALA A 239 18.88 44.66 8.29
CA ALA A 239 18.18 43.46 8.73
C ALA A 239 16.73 43.73 9.19
N ARG A 240 16.49 44.88 9.83
CA ARG A 240 15.16 45.31 10.22
C ARG A 240 14.26 45.61 9.00
N GLU A 241 14.78 46.33 8.01
CA GLU A 241 14.04 46.63 6.77
C GLU A 241 13.72 45.34 5.99
N GLU A 242 14.69 44.41 5.89
CA GLU A 242 14.49 43.09 5.27
C GLU A 242 13.40 42.32 5.98
N MET A 243 13.40 42.25 7.31
CA MET A 243 12.39 41.60 8.12
C MET A 243 11.00 42.21 7.89
N GLN A 244 10.89 43.54 7.74
CA GLN A 244 9.63 44.21 7.46
C GLN A 244 9.08 43.83 6.09
N ILE A 245 9.93 43.71 5.07
CA ILE A 245 9.54 43.29 3.72
C ILE A 245 9.05 41.85 3.74
N LEU A 246 9.81 40.93 4.36
CA LEU A 246 9.40 39.53 4.49
C LEU A 246 8.10 39.37 5.29
N SER A 247 7.90 40.17 6.35
CA SER A 247 6.67 40.20 7.13
C SER A 247 5.46 40.65 6.31
N MET A 248 5.64 41.71 5.51
CA MET A 248 4.58 42.18 4.60
C MET A 248 4.21 41.11 3.58
N LEU A 249 5.18 40.47 2.93
CA LEU A 249 4.94 39.38 1.97
C LEU A 249 4.28 38.18 2.63
N THR A 250 4.70 37.82 3.87
CA THR A 250 4.04 36.75 4.65
C THR A 250 2.56 37.06 4.89
N GLY A 251 2.26 38.32 5.28
CA GLY A 251 0.86 38.74 5.47
C GLY A 251 0.02 38.67 4.21
N LEU A 252 0.59 38.96 3.03
CA LEU A 252 -0.11 38.78 1.74
C LEU A 252 -0.43 37.30 1.47
N LEU A 253 0.51 36.38 1.74
CA LEU A 253 0.23 34.94 1.58
C LEU A 253 -0.82 34.44 2.57
N GLU A 254 -0.81 34.93 3.81
CA GLU A 254 -1.81 34.57 4.82
C GLU A 254 -3.22 34.99 4.41
N GLN A 255 -3.37 36.17 3.80
CA GLN A 255 -4.66 36.62 3.25
C GLN A 255 -5.19 35.69 2.15
N GLU A 256 -4.29 35.14 1.34
CA GLU A 256 -4.63 34.29 0.21
C GLU A 256 -4.53 32.78 0.51
N GLN A 257 -4.48 32.38 1.78
CA GLN A 257 -4.32 31.00 2.20
C GLN A 257 -5.36 30.06 1.58
N GLY A 258 -6.63 30.47 1.53
CA GLY A 258 -7.72 29.68 0.95
C GLY A 258 -7.53 29.43 -0.54
N THR A 259 -7.11 30.48 -1.27
CA THR A 259 -6.85 30.44 -2.71
C THR A 259 -5.63 29.58 -3.04
N LEU A 260 -4.56 29.70 -2.27
CA LEU A 260 -3.36 28.85 -2.40
C LEU A 260 -3.71 27.37 -2.19
N ARG A 261 -4.50 27.07 -1.16
CA ARG A 261 -4.97 25.69 -0.89
C ARG A 261 -5.78 25.13 -2.05
N LEU A 262 -6.72 25.90 -2.58
CA LEU A 262 -7.50 25.51 -3.76
C LEU A 262 -6.60 25.18 -4.97
N ASN A 263 -5.62 26.04 -5.26
CA ASN A 263 -4.69 25.80 -6.36
C ASN A 263 -3.87 24.52 -6.15
N ILE A 264 -3.44 24.25 -4.92
CA ILE A 264 -2.71 23.00 -4.56
C ILE A 264 -3.61 21.78 -4.76
N GLU A 265 -4.86 21.82 -4.29
CA GLU A 265 -5.83 20.74 -4.46
C GLU A 265 -6.11 20.44 -5.93
N ILE A 266 -6.33 21.47 -6.75
CA ILE A 266 -6.54 21.31 -8.19
C ILE A 266 -5.30 20.71 -8.85
N THR A 267 -4.10 21.19 -8.50
CA THR A 267 -2.84 20.66 -9.04
C THR A 267 -2.63 19.20 -8.63
N GLY A 268 -2.91 18.85 -7.38
CA GLY A 268 -2.87 17.47 -6.89
C GLY A 268 -3.87 16.56 -7.61
N ASN A 269 -5.07 17.07 -7.93
CA ASN A 269 -6.04 16.33 -8.74
C ASN A 269 -5.55 16.10 -10.17
N TYR A 270 -4.89 17.07 -10.79
CA TYR A 270 -4.22 16.86 -12.08
C TYR A 270 -3.17 15.77 -12.01
N ASP A 271 -2.27 15.82 -11.02
CA ASP A 271 -1.24 14.79 -10.83
C ASP A 271 -1.87 13.40 -10.68
N PHE A 272 -2.95 13.29 -9.88
CA PHE A 272 -3.69 12.04 -9.71
C PHE A 272 -4.32 11.53 -11.00
N ILE A 273 -5.02 12.39 -11.76
CA ILE A 273 -5.64 12.01 -13.05
C ILE A 273 -4.57 11.56 -14.04
N PHE A 274 -3.46 12.31 -14.14
CA PHE A 274 -2.36 11.96 -15.03
C PHE A 274 -1.56 10.74 -14.55
N ALA A 275 -1.50 10.46 -13.24
CA ALA A 275 -0.97 9.20 -12.71
C ALA A 275 -1.79 8.00 -13.21
N LYS A 276 -3.14 8.08 -13.13
CA LYS A 276 -4.04 7.06 -13.68
C LYS A 276 -3.83 6.88 -15.19
N ALA A 277 -3.70 7.96 -15.93
CA ALA A 277 -3.47 7.91 -17.37
C ALA A 277 -2.11 7.30 -17.75
N LYS A 278 -1.03 7.65 -17.03
CA LYS A 278 0.28 7.04 -17.23
C LYS A 278 0.24 5.54 -16.94
N TYR A 279 -0.36 5.14 -15.83
CA TYR A 279 -0.52 3.74 -15.47
C TYR A 279 -1.36 2.98 -16.52
N ALA A 280 -2.45 3.58 -17.01
CA ALA A 280 -3.26 3.01 -18.09
C ALA A 280 -2.46 2.75 -19.38
N ARG A 281 -1.50 3.63 -19.72
CA ARG A 281 -0.59 3.44 -20.86
C ARG A 281 0.33 2.25 -20.71
N THR A 282 0.85 1.99 -19.50
CA THR A 282 1.76 0.84 -19.28
C THR A 282 1.09 -0.50 -19.53
N MET A 283 -0.24 -0.58 -19.38
CA MET A 283 -1.02 -1.81 -19.53
C MET A 283 -1.77 -1.90 -20.87
N ASP A 284 -1.65 -0.92 -21.76
CA ASP A 284 -2.54 -0.74 -22.91
C ASP A 284 -4.03 -0.81 -22.51
N ALA A 285 -4.36 -0.13 -21.40
CA ALA A 285 -5.69 -0.14 -20.82
C ALA A 285 -6.66 0.77 -21.60
N ARG A 286 -7.94 0.42 -21.60
CA ARG A 286 -9.00 1.11 -22.35
C ARG A 286 -10.19 1.43 -21.47
N THR A 287 -11.06 2.31 -21.96
CA THR A 287 -12.39 2.54 -21.41
C THR A 287 -13.30 1.34 -21.70
N VAL A 288 -14.28 1.15 -20.84
CA VAL A 288 -15.34 0.16 -21.02
C VAL A 288 -16.71 0.82 -20.98
N ALA A 289 -17.70 0.20 -21.62
CA ALA A 289 -19.09 0.58 -21.38
C ALA A 289 -19.50 0.22 -19.95
N LEU A 290 -20.40 1.03 -19.38
CA LEU A 290 -20.90 0.79 -18.02
C LEU A 290 -22.42 0.65 -18.03
N ASN A 291 -22.93 -0.26 -17.18
CA ASN A 291 -24.36 -0.46 -16.96
C ASN A 291 -24.67 -0.76 -15.47
N ASP A 292 -25.94 -0.75 -15.12
CA ASP A 292 -26.49 -1.10 -13.80
C ASP A 292 -27.47 -2.30 -13.87
N ARG A 293 -27.48 -3.02 -15.01
CA ARG A 293 -28.44 -4.10 -15.30
C ARG A 293 -27.98 -5.46 -14.83
N GLY A 294 -26.77 -5.57 -14.25
CA GLY A 294 -26.17 -6.85 -13.84
C GLY A 294 -25.57 -7.63 -15.01
N TYR A 295 -25.40 -7.02 -16.19
CA TYR A 295 -24.72 -7.60 -17.33
C TYR A 295 -23.24 -7.25 -17.33
N LEU A 296 -22.38 -8.24 -17.48
CA LEU A 296 -20.95 -8.06 -17.63
C LEU A 296 -20.44 -8.83 -18.84
N ARG A 297 -19.70 -8.14 -19.70
CA ARG A 297 -18.92 -8.73 -20.79
C ARG A 297 -17.49 -8.23 -20.70
N MET A 298 -16.56 -9.13 -20.47
CA MET A 298 -15.13 -8.88 -20.51
C MET A 298 -14.53 -9.54 -21.75
N ASN A 299 -14.05 -8.76 -22.69
CA ASN A 299 -13.38 -9.25 -23.90
C ASN A 299 -11.87 -9.11 -23.69
N GLY A 300 -11.12 -10.19 -23.84
CA GLY A 300 -9.66 -10.17 -23.82
C GLY A 300 -9.06 -9.54 -22.57
N GLY A 301 -9.66 -9.77 -21.39
CA GLY A 301 -9.18 -9.22 -20.13
C GLY A 301 -7.83 -9.83 -19.72
N ARG A 302 -6.88 -8.99 -19.32
CA ARG A 302 -5.55 -9.39 -18.83
C ARG A 302 -5.38 -8.94 -17.38
N HIS A 303 -4.76 -9.79 -16.57
CA HIS A 303 -4.42 -9.40 -15.19
C HIS A 303 -3.23 -8.44 -15.20
N PRO A 304 -3.33 -7.23 -14.61
CA PRO A 304 -2.30 -6.19 -14.73
C PRO A 304 -0.90 -6.60 -14.26
N LYS A 305 -0.82 -7.56 -13.36
CA LYS A 305 0.43 -8.03 -12.75
C LYS A 305 1.01 -9.32 -13.37
N LEU A 306 0.34 -9.90 -14.36
CA LEU A 306 0.79 -11.13 -15.00
C LEU A 306 1.24 -10.84 -16.43
N GLU A 307 2.56 -10.76 -16.61
CA GLU A 307 3.16 -10.60 -17.93
C GLU A 307 2.92 -11.85 -18.79
N GLY A 308 2.60 -11.65 -20.07
CA GLY A 308 2.39 -12.75 -20.99
C GLY A 308 1.11 -13.55 -20.77
N MET A 309 0.21 -13.10 -19.90
CA MET A 309 -1.08 -13.76 -19.68
C MET A 309 -1.90 -13.82 -20.99
N ILE A 310 -2.44 -14.98 -21.29
CA ILE A 310 -3.40 -15.15 -22.39
C ILE A 310 -4.69 -14.41 -22.03
N PRO A 311 -5.20 -13.54 -22.94
CA PRO A 311 -6.41 -12.75 -22.67
C PRO A 311 -7.64 -13.63 -22.44
N VAL A 312 -8.43 -13.30 -21.43
CA VAL A 312 -9.64 -14.06 -21.06
C VAL A 312 -10.89 -13.30 -21.47
N SER A 313 -11.80 -13.98 -22.13
CA SER A 313 -13.13 -13.45 -22.46
C SER A 313 -14.21 -14.22 -21.70
N LEU A 314 -15.17 -13.49 -21.14
CA LEU A 314 -16.32 -14.07 -20.44
C LEU A 314 -17.49 -13.09 -20.45
N GLU A 315 -18.70 -13.65 -20.29
CA GLU A 315 -19.91 -12.85 -20.08
C GLU A 315 -20.86 -13.53 -19.13
N PHE A 316 -21.68 -12.76 -18.44
CA PHE A 316 -22.83 -13.23 -17.64
C PHE A 316 -23.82 -12.08 -17.39
N GLY A 317 -24.99 -12.41 -16.87
CA GLY A 317 -26.05 -11.42 -16.62
C GLY A 317 -27.08 -11.32 -17.75
N ASN A 318 -26.93 -12.12 -18.82
CA ASN A 318 -27.90 -12.23 -19.90
C ASN A 318 -28.36 -13.70 -20.00
N GLY A 319 -29.51 -14.00 -19.41
CA GLY A 319 -30.05 -15.36 -19.34
C GLY A 319 -29.56 -16.17 -18.13
N TYR A 320 -28.36 -15.94 -17.64
CA TYR A 320 -27.79 -16.58 -16.44
C TYR A 320 -26.96 -15.59 -15.64
N LYS A 321 -26.88 -15.80 -14.32
CA LYS A 321 -26.10 -14.97 -13.39
C LYS A 321 -24.97 -15.74 -12.71
N SER A 322 -24.99 -17.06 -12.81
CA SER A 322 -24.06 -17.95 -12.16
C SER A 322 -23.27 -18.75 -13.19
N LEU A 323 -21.93 -18.63 -13.15
CA LEU A 323 -21.00 -19.33 -14.02
C LEU A 323 -20.21 -20.35 -13.22
N ILE A 324 -20.32 -21.64 -13.58
CA ILE A 324 -19.55 -22.72 -12.97
C ILE A 324 -18.40 -23.09 -13.88
N VAL A 325 -17.18 -22.79 -13.45
CA VAL A 325 -15.94 -23.00 -14.21
C VAL A 325 -15.29 -24.31 -13.80
N THR A 326 -15.09 -25.16 -14.78
CA THR A 326 -14.47 -26.48 -14.60
C THR A 326 -13.18 -26.62 -15.41
N GLY A 327 -12.34 -27.57 -15.06
CA GLY A 327 -11.06 -27.82 -15.71
C GLY A 327 -9.95 -28.16 -14.71
N PRO A 328 -8.72 -28.46 -15.18
CA PRO A 328 -7.60 -28.80 -14.30
C PRO A 328 -7.16 -27.60 -13.45
N ASN A 329 -6.51 -27.86 -12.31
CA ASN A 329 -6.01 -26.80 -11.41
C ASN A 329 -4.98 -25.90 -12.10
N THR A 330 -4.12 -26.50 -12.89
CA THR A 330 -3.12 -25.79 -13.70
C THR A 330 -3.72 -24.96 -14.82
N GLY A 331 -5.03 -25.09 -15.12
CA GLY A 331 -5.72 -24.40 -16.21
C GLY A 331 -5.94 -22.90 -16.03
N GLY A 332 -5.60 -22.33 -14.87
CA GLY A 332 -5.72 -20.89 -14.62
C GLY A 332 -7.08 -20.43 -14.09
N LYS A 333 -7.92 -21.31 -13.54
CA LYS A 333 -9.24 -21.00 -12.97
C LYS A 333 -9.19 -19.87 -11.95
N THR A 334 -8.29 -19.96 -10.98
CA THR A 334 -8.05 -18.93 -9.95
C THR A 334 -7.64 -17.59 -10.55
N VAL A 335 -6.81 -17.62 -11.61
CA VAL A 335 -6.36 -16.41 -12.30
C VAL A 335 -7.54 -15.69 -12.99
N VAL A 336 -8.45 -16.43 -13.60
CA VAL A 336 -9.65 -15.86 -14.23
C VAL A 336 -10.55 -15.19 -13.19
N LEU A 337 -10.79 -15.84 -12.03
CA LEU A 337 -11.55 -15.25 -10.92
C LEU A 337 -10.89 -13.95 -10.42
N LYS A 338 -9.59 -13.99 -10.15
CA LYS A 338 -8.85 -12.82 -9.68
C LYS A 338 -8.85 -11.70 -10.71
N THR A 339 -8.68 -12.02 -11.99
CA THR A 339 -8.71 -11.03 -13.07
C THR A 339 -10.07 -10.34 -13.13
N LEU A 340 -11.17 -11.10 -13.14
CA LEU A 340 -12.51 -10.52 -13.17
C LEU A 340 -12.75 -9.60 -11.96
N GLY A 341 -12.45 -10.08 -10.76
CA GLY A 341 -12.64 -9.31 -9.52
C GLY A 341 -11.81 -8.04 -9.51
N LEU A 342 -10.52 -8.15 -9.82
CA LEU A 342 -9.60 -7.01 -9.82
C LEU A 342 -9.99 -5.96 -10.87
N LEU A 343 -10.26 -6.37 -12.11
CA LEU A 343 -10.66 -5.43 -13.16
C LEU A 343 -12.00 -4.74 -12.84
N THR A 344 -12.91 -5.44 -12.17
CA THR A 344 -14.16 -4.85 -11.66
C THR A 344 -13.87 -3.75 -10.63
N LEU A 345 -13.01 -4.01 -9.64
CA LEU A 345 -12.60 -3.01 -8.65
C LEU A 345 -11.90 -1.81 -9.31
N MET A 346 -11.02 -2.06 -10.29
CA MET A 346 -10.32 -1.01 -11.03
C MET A 346 -11.29 -0.11 -11.79
N VAL A 347 -12.23 -0.67 -12.54
CA VAL A 347 -13.27 0.09 -13.26
C VAL A 347 -14.06 0.96 -12.29
N GLN A 348 -14.53 0.39 -11.19
CA GLN A 348 -15.30 1.13 -10.19
C GLN A 348 -14.47 2.17 -9.43
N SER A 349 -13.15 2.14 -9.55
CA SER A 349 -12.24 3.17 -9.05
C SER A 349 -11.90 4.25 -10.09
N GLY A 350 -12.51 4.20 -11.27
CA GLY A 350 -12.20 5.14 -12.36
C GLY A 350 -10.82 4.90 -12.99
N LEU A 351 -10.34 3.65 -12.94
CA LEU A 351 -9.13 3.21 -13.64
C LEU A 351 -9.51 2.54 -14.97
N LEU A 352 -8.82 2.88 -16.05
CA LEU A 352 -8.90 2.13 -17.29
C LEU A 352 -8.30 0.74 -17.10
N ILE A 353 -8.79 -0.25 -17.82
CA ILE A 353 -8.40 -1.65 -17.66
C ILE A 353 -7.87 -2.27 -18.97
N PRO A 354 -6.97 -3.27 -18.87
CA PRO A 354 -6.41 -3.95 -20.04
C PRO A 354 -7.39 -4.98 -20.61
N VAL A 355 -8.28 -4.51 -21.45
CA VAL A 355 -9.32 -5.31 -22.14
C VAL A 355 -9.39 -4.95 -23.62
N GLU A 356 -10.05 -5.81 -24.42
CA GLU A 356 -10.35 -5.51 -25.82
C GLU A 356 -11.65 -4.71 -25.98
N PRO A 357 -11.84 -4.04 -27.13
CA PRO A 357 -13.07 -3.30 -27.43
C PRO A 357 -14.34 -4.13 -27.28
N GLY A 358 -15.45 -3.46 -26.91
CA GLY A 358 -16.75 -4.12 -26.72
C GLY A 358 -16.93 -4.75 -25.34
N SER A 359 -16.03 -4.50 -24.41
CA SER A 359 -16.22 -4.85 -23.00
C SER A 359 -17.26 -3.93 -22.36
N ASP A 360 -18.14 -4.52 -21.54
CA ASP A 360 -19.23 -3.82 -20.83
C ASP A 360 -19.28 -4.32 -19.39
N PHE A 361 -19.14 -3.43 -18.43
CA PHE A 361 -19.07 -3.77 -17.01
C PHE A 361 -20.29 -3.23 -16.28
N THR A 362 -20.92 -4.09 -15.48
CA THR A 362 -21.94 -3.62 -14.54
C THR A 362 -21.32 -3.09 -13.26
N VAL A 363 -21.98 -2.10 -12.66
CA VAL A 363 -21.56 -1.58 -11.34
C VAL A 363 -22.14 -2.44 -10.24
N PHE A 364 -21.27 -3.05 -9.45
CA PHE A 364 -21.65 -3.85 -8.29
C PHE A 364 -21.65 -3.00 -7.01
N SER A 365 -22.59 -3.30 -6.12
CA SER A 365 -22.63 -2.72 -4.77
C SER A 365 -21.51 -3.28 -3.88
N ASP A 366 -21.13 -4.55 -4.09
CA ASP A 366 -19.99 -5.18 -3.44
C ASP A 366 -19.37 -6.27 -4.32
N VAL A 367 -18.09 -6.59 -4.06
CA VAL A 367 -17.35 -7.71 -4.61
C VAL A 367 -16.83 -8.54 -3.46
N ILE A 368 -17.31 -9.77 -3.32
CA ILE A 368 -16.94 -10.68 -2.24
C ILE A 368 -16.26 -11.91 -2.84
N CYS A 369 -15.05 -12.22 -2.39
CA CYS A 369 -14.31 -13.36 -2.88
C CYS A 369 -13.88 -14.30 -1.75
N VAL A 370 -13.95 -15.60 -2.04
CA VAL A 370 -13.38 -16.69 -1.25
C VAL A 370 -12.42 -17.43 -2.16
N ILE A 371 -11.18 -16.97 -2.21
CA ILE A 371 -10.11 -17.44 -3.11
C ILE A 371 -8.88 -17.73 -2.27
N GLY A 372 -8.25 -18.87 -2.52
CA GLY A 372 -7.02 -19.31 -1.88
C GLY A 372 -7.25 -20.37 -0.81
N ASP A 373 -6.26 -21.25 -0.68
CA ASP A 373 -6.18 -22.26 0.37
C ASP A 373 -5.99 -21.53 1.70
N GLY A 374 -6.79 -21.87 2.69
CA GLY A 374 -6.65 -21.37 4.07
C GLY A 374 -5.34 -21.77 4.76
N GLN A 375 -4.25 -21.92 4.01
CA GLN A 375 -2.91 -22.30 4.47
C GLN A 375 -2.18 -21.15 5.16
N SER A 376 -2.83 -20.42 6.05
CA SER A 376 -2.07 -19.62 7.00
C SER A 376 -1.65 -20.52 8.14
N LEU A 377 -0.36 -20.75 8.30
CA LEU A 377 0.30 -21.52 9.38
C LEU A 377 -0.08 -21.09 10.81
N THR A 378 -0.99 -20.14 10.96
CA THR A 378 -1.41 -19.56 12.25
C THR A 378 -2.84 -19.91 12.67
N GLN A 379 -3.63 -20.62 11.85
CA GLN A 379 -4.99 -21.02 12.22
C GLN A 379 -5.09 -22.54 12.27
N SER A 380 -5.38 -23.06 13.46
CA SER A 380 -5.63 -24.46 13.78
C SER A 380 -6.96 -25.05 13.23
N LEU A 381 -7.66 -24.30 12.37
CA LEU A 381 -8.84 -24.76 11.67
C LEU A 381 -8.43 -25.46 10.37
N SER A 382 -9.05 -26.58 10.03
CA SER A 382 -8.87 -27.20 8.72
C SER A 382 -9.23 -26.19 7.61
N THR A 383 -8.63 -26.34 6.43
CA THR A 383 -8.90 -25.49 5.25
C THR A 383 -10.40 -25.42 4.95
N PHE A 384 -11.12 -26.52 5.09
CA PHE A 384 -12.57 -26.61 4.95
C PHE A 384 -13.33 -25.71 5.93
N SER A 385 -13.00 -25.75 7.23
CA SER A 385 -13.69 -24.94 8.24
C SER A 385 -13.47 -23.43 8.03
N ALA A 386 -12.27 -23.04 7.59
CA ALA A 386 -11.96 -21.64 7.26
C ALA A 386 -12.77 -21.17 6.04
N GLN A 387 -12.86 -22.00 5.00
CA GLN A 387 -13.67 -21.73 3.83
C GLN A 387 -15.16 -21.60 4.19
N MET A 388 -15.70 -22.51 5.00
CA MET A 388 -17.11 -22.48 5.42
C MET A 388 -17.44 -21.23 6.22
N LYS A 389 -16.54 -20.76 7.07
CA LYS A 389 -16.72 -19.49 7.78
C LYS A 389 -16.75 -18.28 6.84
N SER A 390 -15.92 -18.28 5.81
CA SER A 390 -15.92 -17.22 4.78
C SER A 390 -17.21 -17.27 3.94
N ILE A 391 -17.70 -18.47 3.62
CA ILE A 391 -18.96 -18.67 2.90
C ILE A 391 -20.17 -18.27 3.75
N GLU A 392 -20.16 -18.52 5.06
CA GLU A 392 -21.19 -18.03 5.98
C GLU A 392 -21.34 -16.51 5.92
N GLY A 393 -20.19 -15.79 5.97
CA GLY A 393 -20.18 -14.34 5.78
C GLY A 393 -20.69 -13.92 4.39
N MET A 394 -20.26 -14.62 3.33
CA MET A 394 -20.71 -14.39 1.96
C MET A 394 -22.22 -14.62 1.82
N LEU A 395 -22.75 -15.70 2.39
CA LEU A 395 -24.19 -15.99 2.40
C LEU A 395 -25.00 -14.89 3.08
N ARG A 396 -24.50 -14.30 4.17
CA ARG A 396 -25.17 -13.19 4.85
C ARG A 396 -25.22 -11.95 3.96
N ASP A 397 -24.11 -11.59 3.33
CA ASP A 397 -23.93 -10.33 2.62
C ASP A 397 -24.31 -10.41 1.12
N ALA A 398 -24.59 -11.62 0.61
CA ALA A 398 -25.02 -11.88 -0.76
C ALA A 398 -26.39 -11.26 -1.06
N GLY A 399 -26.52 -10.65 -2.25
CA GLY A 399 -27.77 -10.06 -2.73
C GLY A 399 -27.67 -9.55 -4.17
N LYS A 400 -28.77 -8.99 -4.66
CA LYS A 400 -28.82 -8.38 -6.00
C LYS A 400 -27.77 -7.26 -6.11
N GLY A 401 -26.99 -7.26 -7.17
CA GLY A 401 -25.93 -6.28 -7.41
C GLY A 401 -24.61 -6.59 -6.70
N VAL A 402 -24.45 -7.77 -6.10
CA VAL A 402 -23.18 -8.25 -5.52
C VAL A 402 -22.53 -9.24 -6.47
N LEU A 403 -21.20 -9.11 -6.67
CA LEU A 403 -20.38 -10.08 -7.39
C LEU A 403 -19.72 -11.02 -6.38
N LEU A 404 -19.96 -12.32 -6.56
CA LEU A 404 -19.41 -13.38 -5.71
C LEU A 404 -18.42 -14.24 -6.51
N LEU A 405 -17.21 -14.39 -5.98
CA LEU A 405 -16.13 -15.16 -6.59
C LEU A 405 -15.67 -16.26 -5.62
N ILE A 406 -15.88 -17.53 -5.98
CA ILE A 406 -15.53 -18.67 -5.13
C ILE A 406 -14.59 -19.60 -5.87
N ASP A 407 -13.45 -19.86 -5.26
CA ASP A 407 -12.48 -20.83 -5.76
C ASP A 407 -12.60 -22.13 -5.00
N GLU A 408 -12.72 -23.25 -5.73
CA GLU A 408 -12.78 -24.62 -5.21
C GLU A 408 -13.83 -24.83 -4.08
N LEU A 409 -15.10 -24.53 -4.37
CA LEU A 409 -16.18 -24.61 -3.39
C LEU A 409 -16.26 -26.01 -2.73
N ALA A 410 -16.24 -26.02 -1.39
CA ALA A 410 -16.34 -27.19 -0.50
C ALA A 410 -15.28 -28.28 -0.75
N ALA A 411 -14.09 -27.90 -1.23
CA ALA A 411 -12.94 -28.81 -1.28
C ALA A 411 -12.47 -29.18 0.15
N GLY A 412 -11.98 -30.41 0.32
CA GLY A 412 -11.36 -30.84 1.59
C GLY A 412 -12.29 -31.53 2.59
N THR A 413 -13.49 -31.97 2.17
CA THR A 413 -14.38 -32.84 2.93
C THR A 413 -14.72 -34.12 2.14
N ASP A 414 -15.58 -34.96 2.69
CA ASP A 414 -16.13 -36.12 1.94
C ASP A 414 -16.77 -35.66 0.62
N PRO A 415 -16.43 -36.27 -0.52
CA PRO A 415 -16.93 -35.84 -1.83
C PRO A 415 -18.46 -35.75 -1.93
N GLY A 416 -19.19 -36.69 -1.31
CA GLY A 416 -20.65 -36.71 -1.34
C GLY A 416 -21.27 -35.57 -0.52
N GLU A 417 -20.76 -35.33 0.68
CA GLU A 417 -21.20 -34.22 1.53
C GLU A 417 -20.78 -32.86 0.93
N GLY A 418 -19.56 -32.76 0.43
CA GLY A 418 -19.05 -31.54 -0.22
C GLY A 418 -19.87 -31.14 -1.44
N PHE A 419 -20.25 -32.10 -2.27
CA PHE A 419 -21.13 -31.87 -3.41
C PHE A 419 -22.52 -31.39 -2.99
N ALA A 420 -23.18 -32.09 -2.06
CA ALA A 420 -24.52 -31.74 -1.60
C ALA A 420 -24.54 -30.33 -0.97
N LEU A 421 -23.55 -30.03 -0.15
CA LEU A 421 -23.38 -28.72 0.46
C LEU A 421 -23.12 -27.62 -0.60
N SER A 422 -22.31 -27.91 -1.61
CA SER A 422 -22.06 -27.00 -2.72
C SER A 422 -23.34 -26.61 -3.47
N ILE A 423 -24.18 -27.59 -3.80
CA ILE A 423 -25.48 -27.31 -4.45
C ILE A 423 -26.33 -26.40 -3.58
N ALA A 424 -26.51 -26.74 -2.30
CA ALA A 424 -27.37 -25.99 -1.41
C ALA A 424 -26.88 -24.52 -1.26
N ILE A 425 -25.57 -24.31 -1.18
CA ILE A 425 -24.95 -22.96 -1.14
C ILE A 425 -25.24 -22.22 -2.45
N LEU A 426 -25.02 -22.86 -3.59
CA LEU A 426 -25.19 -22.24 -4.91
C LEU A 426 -26.66 -21.87 -5.17
N GLU A 427 -27.60 -22.73 -4.82
CA GLU A 427 -29.03 -22.45 -4.91
C GLU A 427 -29.45 -21.27 -4.06
N GLU A 428 -28.96 -21.18 -2.82
CA GLU A 428 -29.25 -20.07 -1.92
C GLU A 428 -28.66 -18.74 -2.45
N LEU A 429 -27.42 -18.74 -2.94
CA LEU A 429 -26.79 -17.55 -3.53
C LEU A 429 -27.52 -17.09 -4.81
N ASN A 430 -27.94 -18.02 -5.66
CA ASN A 430 -28.75 -17.73 -6.85
C ASN A 430 -30.13 -17.18 -6.47
N ARG A 431 -30.79 -17.76 -5.46
CA ARG A 431 -32.06 -17.28 -4.92
C ARG A 431 -31.98 -15.84 -4.43
N LYS A 432 -30.86 -15.45 -3.82
CA LYS A 432 -30.57 -14.08 -3.41
C LYS A 432 -30.31 -13.13 -4.57
N GLY A 433 -30.13 -13.66 -5.78
CA GLY A 433 -29.99 -12.89 -7.02
C GLY A 433 -28.62 -12.28 -7.24
N ALA A 434 -27.58 -12.75 -6.56
CA ALA A 434 -26.19 -12.34 -6.77
C ALA A 434 -25.65 -12.80 -8.14
N ASN A 435 -24.64 -12.12 -8.63
CA ASN A 435 -23.83 -12.57 -9.76
C ASN A 435 -22.70 -13.45 -9.22
N LEU A 436 -22.53 -14.66 -9.75
CA LEU A 436 -21.67 -15.66 -9.17
C LEU A 436 -20.72 -16.28 -10.20
N MET A 437 -19.44 -16.38 -9.86
CA MET A 437 -18.47 -17.18 -10.59
C MET A 437 -17.78 -18.13 -9.62
N VAL A 438 -17.89 -19.43 -9.88
CA VAL A 438 -17.39 -20.50 -9.00
C VAL A 438 -16.52 -21.44 -9.78
N THR A 439 -15.40 -21.85 -9.21
CA THR A 439 -14.59 -22.96 -9.73
C THR A 439 -14.84 -24.22 -8.92
N THR A 440 -14.77 -25.36 -9.56
CA THR A 440 -14.97 -26.65 -8.90
C THR A 440 -14.28 -27.79 -9.64
N HIS A 441 -14.04 -28.89 -8.91
CA HIS A 441 -13.61 -30.16 -9.44
C HIS A 441 -14.72 -31.21 -9.45
N PHE A 442 -15.88 -30.94 -8.82
CA PHE A 442 -16.99 -31.88 -8.77
C PHE A 442 -17.68 -31.99 -10.13
N ASN A 443 -17.68 -33.20 -10.70
CA ASN A 443 -18.34 -33.47 -11.98
C ASN A 443 -19.85 -33.30 -11.91
N GLU A 444 -20.42 -33.58 -10.76
CA GLU A 444 -21.85 -33.50 -10.49
C GLU A 444 -22.37 -32.07 -10.56
N LEU A 445 -21.54 -31.09 -10.20
CA LEU A 445 -21.88 -29.66 -10.34
C LEU A 445 -21.99 -29.22 -11.80
N LYS A 446 -21.36 -29.93 -12.74
CA LYS A 446 -21.53 -29.69 -14.18
C LYS A 446 -22.95 -30.06 -14.62
N VAL A 447 -23.47 -31.21 -14.14
CA VAL A 447 -24.84 -31.67 -14.43
C VAL A 447 -25.86 -30.72 -13.79
N PHE A 448 -25.62 -30.32 -12.54
CA PHE A 448 -26.44 -29.33 -11.85
C PHE A 448 -26.54 -28.02 -12.63
N ALA A 449 -25.41 -27.45 -13.07
CA ALA A 449 -25.40 -26.21 -13.83
C ALA A 449 -26.10 -26.32 -15.18
N ALA A 450 -26.02 -27.46 -15.84
CA ALA A 450 -26.69 -27.69 -17.13
C ALA A 450 -28.24 -27.82 -17.00
N SER A 451 -28.73 -28.27 -15.84
CA SER A 451 -30.15 -28.51 -15.59
C SER A 451 -30.86 -27.41 -14.82
N THR A 452 -30.12 -26.50 -14.19
CA THR A 452 -30.68 -25.50 -13.28
C THR A 452 -30.70 -24.11 -13.93
N SER A 453 -31.88 -23.48 -13.97
CA SER A 453 -32.05 -22.14 -14.52
C SER A 453 -31.20 -21.10 -13.74
N GLY A 454 -30.60 -20.17 -14.48
CA GLY A 454 -29.73 -19.13 -13.91
C GLY A 454 -28.25 -19.52 -13.80
N PHE A 455 -27.91 -20.79 -14.06
CA PHE A 455 -26.54 -21.31 -14.11
C PHE A 455 -26.09 -21.59 -15.52
N GLN A 456 -24.81 -21.49 -15.76
CA GLN A 456 -24.13 -21.84 -17.00
C GLN A 456 -22.79 -22.50 -16.71
N ASN A 457 -22.45 -23.55 -17.48
CA ASN A 457 -21.14 -24.16 -17.43
C ASN A 457 -20.12 -23.34 -18.24
N ALA A 458 -18.88 -23.37 -17.78
CA ALA A 458 -17.73 -22.93 -18.55
C ALA A 458 -16.55 -23.87 -18.31
N ARG A 459 -15.69 -24.02 -19.30
CA ARG A 459 -14.46 -24.81 -19.18
C ARG A 459 -13.23 -23.97 -19.43
N MET A 460 -12.16 -24.26 -18.70
CA MET A 460 -10.81 -23.85 -19.09
C MET A 460 -10.30 -24.80 -20.16
N GLU A 461 -9.92 -24.27 -21.31
CA GLU A 461 -9.33 -25.05 -22.40
C GLU A 461 -7.95 -25.57 -22.02
N PHE A 462 -7.68 -26.77 -22.44
CA PHE A 462 -6.44 -27.49 -22.18
C PHE A 462 -5.99 -28.22 -23.44
N ASP A 463 -4.73 -28.08 -23.79
CA ASP A 463 -4.18 -28.76 -24.96
C ASP A 463 -3.94 -30.24 -24.61
N LYS A 464 -4.66 -31.13 -25.28
CA LYS A 464 -4.61 -32.59 -25.06
C LYS A 464 -3.27 -33.20 -25.49
N ASP A 465 -2.59 -32.59 -26.48
CA ASP A 465 -1.35 -33.11 -27.02
C ASP A 465 -0.11 -32.67 -26.22
N THR A 466 -0.07 -31.40 -25.83
CA THR A 466 1.05 -30.84 -25.05
C THR A 466 0.83 -30.97 -23.54
N LEU A 467 -0.38 -31.19 -23.07
CA LEU A 467 -0.84 -31.13 -21.67
C LEU A 467 -0.53 -29.77 -21.04
N GLN A 468 -0.60 -28.70 -21.82
CA GLN A 468 -0.44 -27.34 -21.34
C GLN A 468 -1.80 -26.62 -21.23
N PRO A 469 -2.01 -25.78 -20.24
CA PRO A 469 -3.19 -24.95 -20.16
C PRO A 469 -3.19 -23.92 -21.29
N LEU A 470 -4.30 -23.80 -21.99
CA LEU A 470 -4.50 -22.79 -23.03
C LEU A 470 -5.00 -21.46 -22.43
N TYR A 471 -5.31 -21.43 -21.13
CA TYR A 471 -5.83 -20.27 -20.40
C TYR A 471 -7.04 -19.59 -21.06
N ARG A 472 -7.73 -20.29 -21.92
CA ARG A 472 -8.94 -19.81 -22.60
C ARG A 472 -10.17 -20.37 -21.91
N LEU A 473 -11.18 -19.51 -21.68
CA LEU A 473 -12.47 -19.90 -21.12
C LEU A 473 -13.51 -20.06 -22.23
N THR A 474 -14.14 -21.22 -22.31
CA THR A 474 -15.26 -21.50 -23.22
C THR A 474 -16.54 -21.65 -22.41
N ILE A 475 -17.55 -20.81 -22.71
CA ILE A 475 -18.85 -20.80 -22.03
C ILE A 475 -19.80 -21.73 -22.78
N GLY A 476 -20.70 -22.38 -22.04
CA GLY A 476 -21.71 -23.32 -22.60
C GLY A 476 -21.27 -24.76 -22.55
N GLU A 477 -20.02 -25.04 -22.28
CA GLU A 477 -19.48 -26.40 -22.24
C GLU A 477 -18.88 -26.73 -20.88
N ALA A 478 -19.05 -27.94 -20.41
CA ALA A 478 -18.40 -28.46 -19.21
C ALA A 478 -17.00 -29.01 -19.56
N GLY A 479 -16.01 -28.79 -18.70
CA GLY A 479 -14.67 -29.33 -18.87
C GLY A 479 -14.59 -30.84 -18.62
N GLU A 480 -13.74 -31.53 -19.39
CA GLU A 480 -13.35 -32.91 -19.14
C GLU A 480 -12.31 -33.01 -18.01
N SER A 481 -12.16 -34.17 -17.40
CA SER A 481 -11.09 -34.45 -16.46
C SER A 481 -9.87 -35.03 -17.21
N TYR A 482 -8.72 -34.43 -17.06
CA TYR A 482 -7.48 -34.87 -17.74
C TYR A 482 -6.49 -35.54 -16.77
N ALA A 483 -6.91 -35.89 -15.55
CA ALA A 483 -6.03 -36.43 -14.51
C ALA A 483 -5.30 -37.71 -14.95
N LEU A 484 -5.98 -38.66 -15.60
CA LEU A 484 -5.36 -39.87 -16.06
C LEU A 484 -4.36 -39.65 -17.22
N GLN A 485 -4.68 -38.76 -18.14
CA GLN A 485 -3.79 -38.38 -19.25
C GLN A 485 -2.52 -37.66 -18.75
N ILE A 486 -2.68 -36.80 -17.76
CA ILE A 486 -1.55 -36.13 -17.10
C ILE A 486 -0.69 -37.16 -16.37
N ALA A 487 -1.29 -38.09 -15.62
CA ALA A 487 -0.59 -39.16 -14.91
C ALA A 487 0.19 -40.08 -15.87
N GLU A 488 -0.38 -40.43 -17.01
CA GLU A 488 0.28 -41.22 -18.07
C GLU A 488 1.51 -40.53 -18.62
N LYS A 489 1.40 -39.23 -18.96
CA LYS A 489 2.54 -38.44 -19.45
C LYS A 489 3.62 -38.20 -18.39
N LEU A 490 3.26 -38.14 -17.12
CA LEU A 490 4.22 -38.05 -16.01
C LEU A 490 4.92 -39.39 -15.73
N GLY A 491 4.62 -40.46 -16.49
CA GLY A 491 5.29 -41.74 -16.40
C GLY A 491 4.66 -42.76 -15.44
N ILE A 492 3.42 -42.56 -15.03
CA ILE A 492 2.68 -43.61 -14.30
C ILE A 492 2.53 -44.82 -15.20
N PRO A 493 2.84 -46.05 -14.71
CA PRO A 493 2.77 -47.27 -15.52
C PRO A 493 1.41 -47.46 -16.17
N GLN A 494 1.42 -47.90 -17.44
CA GLN A 494 0.22 -48.07 -18.24
C GLN A 494 -0.81 -49.05 -17.61
N SER A 495 -0.31 -50.05 -16.88
CA SER A 495 -1.18 -50.97 -16.13
C SER A 495 -2.02 -50.29 -15.04
N VAL A 496 -1.43 -49.26 -14.39
CA VAL A 496 -2.14 -48.47 -13.36
C VAL A 496 -3.17 -47.56 -14.03
N ILE A 497 -2.82 -46.93 -15.15
CA ILE A 497 -3.71 -46.05 -15.92
C ILE A 497 -4.92 -46.84 -16.43
N GLN A 498 -4.71 -48.02 -17.06
CA GLN A 498 -5.78 -48.88 -17.54
C GLN A 498 -6.69 -49.37 -16.42
N ARG A 499 -6.10 -49.74 -15.26
CA ARG A 499 -6.90 -50.12 -14.10
C ARG A 499 -7.75 -48.97 -13.56
N SER A 500 -7.18 -47.75 -13.53
CA SER A 500 -7.90 -46.56 -13.13
C SER A 500 -9.08 -46.24 -14.07
N GLN A 501 -8.87 -46.38 -15.38
CA GLN A 501 -9.94 -46.20 -16.39
C GLN A 501 -11.09 -47.20 -16.15
N GLN A 502 -10.77 -48.49 -15.97
CA GLN A 502 -11.79 -49.53 -15.65
C GLN A 502 -12.58 -49.21 -14.38
N LEU A 503 -11.91 -48.69 -13.32
CA LEU A 503 -12.59 -48.34 -12.08
C LEU A 503 -13.54 -47.16 -12.27
N VAL A 504 -13.15 -46.14 -13.06
CA VAL A 504 -14.02 -45.01 -13.39
C VAL A 504 -15.24 -45.45 -14.18
N GLU A 505 -15.07 -46.35 -15.17
CA GLU A 505 -16.16 -46.89 -15.96
C GLU A 505 -17.14 -47.70 -15.09
N GLN A 506 -16.63 -48.57 -14.20
CA GLN A 506 -17.47 -49.33 -13.25
C GLN A 506 -18.25 -48.43 -12.31
N GLN A 507 -17.69 -47.33 -11.87
CA GLN A 507 -18.36 -46.35 -11.00
C GLN A 507 -19.50 -45.64 -11.74
N LEU A 508 -19.31 -45.30 -13.01
CA LEU A 508 -20.35 -44.73 -13.86
C LEU A 508 -21.51 -45.67 -14.14
N GLU A 509 -21.27 -46.99 -14.28
CA GLU A 509 -22.29 -48.00 -14.44
C GLU A 509 -23.13 -48.16 -13.17
N VAL A 510 -22.51 -48.17 -11.99
CA VAL A 510 -23.21 -48.27 -10.69
C VAL A 510 -24.07 -47.05 -10.41
N ASP A 511 -23.59 -45.86 -10.74
CA ASP A 511 -24.35 -44.60 -10.58
C ASP A 511 -25.46 -44.44 -11.63
N GLY A 512 -25.25 -44.95 -12.84
CA GLY A 512 -26.29 -45.08 -13.89
C GLY A 512 -27.46 -45.96 -13.46
N ASP A 513 -27.18 -47.11 -12.84
CA ASP A 513 -28.18 -48.04 -12.38
C ASP A 513 -28.99 -47.51 -11.17
N LYS A 514 -28.35 -46.72 -10.28
CA LYS A 514 -29.05 -46.02 -9.18
C LYS A 514 -30.00 -44.92 -9.69
N ARG A 515 -29.63 -44.19 -10.75
CA ARG A 515 -30.53 -43.19 -11.38
C ARG A 515 -31.72 -43.82 -12.07
N TYR A 516 -31.56 -45.00 -12.68
CA TYR A 516 -32.68 -45.77 -13.28
C TYR A 516 -33.64 -46.30 -12.21
N ARG A 517 -33.17 -46.77 -11.05
CA ARG A 517 -34.01 -47.23 -9.95
C ARG A 517 -34.82 -46.12 -9.28
N ASN A 518 -34.27 -44.94 -9.09
CA ASN A 518 -35.00 -43.82 -8.49
C ASN A 518 -36.08 -43.21 -9.40
N ASN A 519 -36.01 -43.41 -10.72
CA ASN A 519 -37.02 -42.92 -11.66
C ASN A 519 -38.20 -43.90 -11.85
N TYR A 520 -38.11 -45.17 -11.35
CA TYR A 520 -39.15 -46.17 -11.51
C TYR A 520 -40.04 -46.41 -10.27
N ASP A 521 -39.68 -45.85 -9.09
CA ASP A 521 -40.45 -46.03 -7.85
C ASP A 521 -41.44 -44.87 -7.55
N GLY A 522 -41.74 -44.06 -8.53
CA GLY A 522 -42.65 -42.90 -8.47
C GLY A 522 -44.07 -43.14 -8.93
N SER A 523 -44.64 -44.37 -8.82
CA SER A 523 -46.08 -44.55 -9.09
C SER A 523 -46.69 -45.64 -8.20
N GLY A 524 -47.42 -45.25 -7.18
CA GLY A 524 -48.39 -46.24 -6.61
C GLY A 524 -48.72 -46.05 -5.13
N LYS A 525 -49.80 -45.34 -4.89
CA LYS A 525 -50.84 -45.58 -3.86
C LYS A 525 -50.54 -45.25 -2.40
N GLY A 526 -51.27 -44.27 -1.95
CA GLY A 526 -51.52 -43.98 -0.55
C GLY A 526 -52.18 -45.06 0.23
N LYS A 527 -51.88 -45.19 1.49
CA LYS A 527 -52.79 -45.62 2.55
C LYS A 527 -52.50 -44.87 3.83
N SER A 528 -53.53 -44.21 4.29
CA SER A 528 -53.68 -43.60 5.61
C SER A 528 -53.61 -44.64 6.72
N ALA A 529 -52.97 -44.37 7.81
CA ALA A 529 -53.27 -44.91 9.13
C ALA A 529 -52.80 -43.97 10.22
N THR A 530 -53.66 -43.28 10.78
CA THR A 530 -54.06 -42.87 12.13
C THR A 530 -53.16 -43.21 13.31
N HIS A 531 -52.94 -42.12 14.08
CA HIS A 531 -52.86 -41.98 15.55
C HIS A 531 -52.00 -42.91 16.42
N GLY A 532 -51.13 -42.28 17.15
CA GLY A 532 -50.54 -42.75 18.40
C GLY A 532 -49.75 -41.64 19.04
N SER A 533 -50.43 -40.89 19.88
CA SER A 533 -49.84 -39.93 20.83
C SER A 533 -49.11 -40.68 21.92
N GLU A 534 -47.85 -40.38 22.18
CA GLU A 534 -47.26 -40.61 23.50
C GLU A 534 -46.25 -39.52 23.84
N GLN A 535 -46.24 -39.23 25.13
CA GLN A 535 -45.82 -38.04 25.82
C GLN A 535 -44.31 -37.86 25.96
N LEU A 536 -43.96 -36.62 26.11
CA LEU A 536 -42.72 -36.08 26.60
C LEU A 536 -42.21 -36.76 27.89
N GLU A 537 -40.95 -37.13 27.92
CA GLU A 537 -40.12 -37.10 29.12
C GLU A 537 -38.72 -36.60 28.78
N GLU A 538 -38.34 -35.54 29.42
CA GLU A 538 -36.96 -35.07 29.52
C GLU A 538 -36.18 -36.07 30.40
N PRO A 539 -34.90 -36.30 30.11
CA PRO A 539 -33.95 -36.63 31.17
C PRO A 539 -32.79 -35.64 31.24
N SER A 540 -32.62 -35.26 32.48
CA SER A 540 -31.50 -34.56 33.12
C SER A 540 -30.11 -35.03 32.72
N GLU A 541 -29.21 -34.07 32.77
CA GLU A 541 -27.77 -34.05 33.05
C GLU A 541 -27.02 -35.39 33.19
N GLY A 542 -25.93 -35.48 32.44
CA GLY A 542 -24.71 -36.11 32.88
C GLY A 542 -24.36 -37.46 32.31
N GLU A 543 -23.54 -37.47 31.27
CA GLU A 543 -22.57 -38.55 31.07
C GLU A 543 -21.37 -38.08 30.23
N LYS A 544 -20.30 -37.87 30.92
CA LYS A 544 -18.93 -38.39 30.87
C LYS A 544 -18.52 -39.00 29.52
N TYR A 545 -17.67 -38.27 28.82
CA TYR A 545 -16.81 -38.87 27.80
C TYR A 545 -15.74 -39.75 28.43
N ALA A 546 -15.81 -41.01 28.06
CA ALA A 546 -14.87 -42.05 28.44
C ALA A 546 -13.49 -41.78 27.82
N GLN A 547 -12.49 -41.73 28.69
CA GLN A 547 -11.07 -41.80 28.38
C GLN A 547 -10.72 -43.18 27.85
N THR A 548 -10.12 -43.21 26.64
CA THR A 548 -9.23 -44.33 26.31
C THR A 548 -7.83 -43.94 26.78
N GLY A 549 -7.40 -44.66 27.80
CA GLY A 549 -6.14 -44.43 28.45
C GLY A 549 -4.94 -44.95 27.64
N HIS A 550 -3.86 -44.17 27.72
CA HIS A 550 -2.51 -44.68 27.66
C HIS A 550 -1.69 -44.04 28.77
N GLY A 551 -1.23 -44.88 29.66
CA GLY A 551 -0.01 -44.80 30.50
C GLY A 551 0.23 -43.52 31.27
N GLN A 552 -0.09 -43.55 32.56
CA GLN A 552 0.55 -42.68 33.58
C GLN A 552 2.09 -42.76 33.46
N LYS A 553 2.74 -41.66 33.05
CA LYS A 553 4.13 -41.36 33.42
C LYS A 553 4.15 -40.11 34.29
N GLN A 554 4.87 -40.25 35.39
CA GLN A 554 5.07 -39.31 36.47
C GLN A 554 5.45 -37.91 36.02
N LYS A 555 5.00 -36.92 36.79
CA LYS A 555 5.29 -35.50 36.72
C LYS A 555 6.78 -35.22 36.52
N LYS A 556 7.22 -34.99 35.29
CA LYS A 556 8.39 -34.19 34.97
C LYS A 556 7.96 -32.73 34.85
N GLY A 557 8.79 -31.82 35.39
CA GLY A 557 8.56 -30.37 35.23
C GLY A 557 8.60 -29.98 33.76
N PHE A 558 8.07 -28.80 33.39
CA PHE A 558 8.12 -28.27 32.03
C PHE A 558 9.56 -28.09 31.56
N GLU A 559 9.88 -28.55 30.37
CA GLU A 559 11.17 -28.40 29.69
C GLU A 559 11.16 -27.24 28.69
N ILE A 560 12.35 -26.70 28.38
CA ILE A 560 12.46 -25.65 27.36
C ILE A 560 12.04 -26.23 25.99
N GLY A 561 11.11 -25.55 25.31
CA GLY A 561 10.53 -26.02 24.06
C GLY A 561 9.14 -26.61 24.21
N ASP A 562 8.70 -27.00 25.43
CA ASP A 562 7.35 -27.49 25.65
C ASP A 562 6.30 -26.44 25.32
N ALA A 563 5.21 -26.83 24.68
CA ALA A 563 4.02 -25.99 24.57
C ALA A 563 3.15 -26.15 25.81
N VAL A 564 2.77 -25.04 26.40
CA VAL A 564 1.91 -24.98 27.58
C VAL A 564 0.70 -24.09 27.35
N TYR A 565 -0.43 -24.48 27.91
CA TYR A 565 -1.64 -23.64 27.90
C TYR A 565 -1.70 -22.80 29.18
N VAL A 566 -1.82 -21.49 29.01
CA VAL A 566 -1.87 -20.52 30.10
C VAL A 566 -3.32 -20.22 30.44
N ASN A 567 -3.85 -20.83 31.50
CA ASN A 567 -5.26 -20.71 31.89
C ASN A 567 -5.73 -19.27 32.12
N SER A 568 -4.85 -18.39 32.64
CA SER A 568 -5.21 -16.99 32.92
C SER A 568 -5.35 -16.11 31.67
N MET A 569 -4.84 -16.54 30.52
CA MET A 569 -4.86 -15.79 29.27
C MET A 569 -5.66 -16.50 28.16
N GLY A 570 -6.08 -17.76 28.38
CA GLY A 570 -6.78 -18.56 27.37
C GLY A 570 -5.92 -18.84 26.12
N ARG A 571 -4.58 -18.86 26.24
CA ARG A 571 -3.64 -18.97 25.10
C ARG A 571 -2.55 -20.00 25.36
N THR A 572 -2.00 -20.54 24.28
CA THR A 572 -0.81 -21.38 24.30
C THR A 572 0.46 -20.54 24.17
N GLY A 573 1.54 -21.00 24.78
CA GLY A 573 2.88 -20.42 24.66
C GLY A 573 3.96 -21.50 24.75
N ILE A 574 5.20 -21.15 24.39
CA ILE A 574 6.35 -22.05 24.41
C ILE A 574 7.24 -21.70 25.60
N VAL A 575 7.64 -22.70 26.37
CA VAL A 575 8.52 -22.55 27.52
C VAL A 575 9.93 -22.18 27.03
N TYR A 576 10.43 -21.00 27.47
CA TYR A 576 11.80 -20.55 27.20
C TYR A 576 12.73 -20.61 28.42
N GLU A 577 12.16 -20.75 29.62
CA GLU A 577 12.89 -20.85 30.87
C GLU A 577 12.19 -21.83 31.80
N THR A 578 12.91 -22.79 32.35
CA THR A 578 12.38 -23.79 33.29
C THR A 578 11.98 -23.17 34.61
N ARG A 579 11.32 -23.94 35.47
CA ARG A 579 10.83 -23.49 36.78
C ARG A 579 11.97 -22.99 37.65
N ASP A 580 11.86 -21.75 38.15
CA ASP A 580 12.75 -21.15 39.15
C ASP A 580 12.38 -21.55 40.61
N GLU A 581 13.19 -21.13 41.56
CA GLU A 581 12.99 -21.42 43.00
C GLU A 581 11.66 -20.88 43.56
N MET A 582 11.10 -19.84 42.94
CA MET A 582 9.81 -19.25 43.30
C MET A 582 8.63 -19.94 42.61
N GLY A 583 8.88 -20.98 41.83
CA GLY A 583 7.86 -21.74 41.09
C GLY A 583 7.33 -21.09 39.83
N MET A 584 8.03 -20.07 39.31
CA MET A 584 7.68 -19.40 38.06
C MET A 584 8.35 -20.09 36.87
N VAL A 585 7.65 -20.16 35.75
CA VAL A 585 8.10 -20.72 34.48
C VAL A 585 8.04 -19.62 33.44
N GLY A 586 9.11 -19.45 32.67
CA GLY A 586 9.15 -18.49 31.57
C GLY A 586 8.46 -19.04 30.32
N VAL A 587 7.44 -18.36 29.84
CA VAL A 587 6.66 -18.75 28.67
C VAL A 587 6.65 -17.61 27.65
N MET A 588 6.95 -17.92 26.41
CA MET A 588 6.85 -16.97 25.30
C MET A 588 5.47 -17.08 24.64
N ILE A 589 4.72 -15.98 24.63
CA ILE A 589 3.42 -15.85 24.00
C ILE A 589 3.50 -14.69 23.00
N GLN A 590 3.20 -14.94 21.71
CA GLN A 590 3.24 -13.92 20.64
C GLN A 590 4.54 -13.09 20.62
N LYS A 591 5.70 -13.74 20.76
CA LYS A 591 7.05 -13.12 20.82
C LYS A 591 7.30 -12.25 22.06
N GLN A 592 6.44 -12.27 23.06
CA GLN A 592 6.67 -11.63 24.35
C GLN A 592 7.03 -12.66 25.41
N LYS A 593 8.11 -12.40 26.17
CA LYS A 593 8.58 -13.24 27.26
C LYS A 593 7.84 -12.86 28.54
N MET A 594 7.14 -13.82 29.14
CA MET A 594 6.35 -13.63 30.37
C MET A 594 6.65 -14.75 31.37
N LYS A 595 6.52 -14.48 32.68
CA LYS A 595 6.67 -15.49 33.72
C LYS A 595 5.32 -15.82 34.35
N PHE A 596 5.02 -17.12 34.47
CA PHE A 596 3.78 -17.63 35.06
C PHE A 596 4.08 -18.66 36.16
N ASN A 597 3.24 -18.68 37.17
CA ASN A 597 3.34 -19.74 38.18
C ASN A 597 2.98 -21.09 37.52
N HIS A 598 3.81 -22.11 37.73
CA HIS A 598 3.66 -23.45 37.15
C HIS A 598 2.28 -24.07 37.37
N LYS A 599 1.57 -23.72 38.48
CA LYS A 599 0.21 -24.19 38.78
C LYS A 599 -0.86 -23.63 37.85
N ARG A 600 -0.56 -22.55 37.13
CA ARG A 600 -1.47 -21.92 36.14
C ARG A 600 -1.22 -22.36 34.70
N LEU A 601 -0.24 -23.24 34.52
CA LEU A 601 0.13 -23.80 33.24
C LEU A 601 -0.38 -25.24 33.17
N LYS A 602 -0.93 -25.59 32.01
CA LYS A 602 -1.26 -26.99 31.67
C LYS A 602 -0.35 -27.43 30.53
N PRO A 603 0.21 -28.66 30.58
CA PRO A 603 0.96 -29.19 29.45
C PRO A 603 0.01 -29.32 28.26
N TYR A 604 0.49 -28.94 27.08
CA TYR A 604 -0.27 -28.99 25.83
C TYR A 604 0.37 -29.98 24.85
N LEU A 605 1.63 -29.82 24.50
CA LEU A 605 2.43 -30.73 23.67
C LEU A 605 3.87 -30.72 24.19
N SER A 606 4.54 -31.87 24.18
CA SER A 606 5.95 -31.96 24.55
C SER A 606 6.85 -31.43 23.43
N LYS A 607 8.09 -31.08 23.78
CA LYS A 607 9.08 -30.60 22.78
C LYS A 607 9.38 -31.67 21.71
N GLU A 608 9.37 -32.96 22.08
CA GLU A 608 9.61 -34.08 21.18
C GLU A 608 8.49 -34.25 20.14
N GLU A 609 7.27 -33.83 20.47
CA GLU A 609 6.12 -33.87 19.55
C GLU A 609 6.09 -32.64 18.62
N LEU A 610 6.77 -31.54 19.03
CA LEU A 610 6.74 -30.28 18.29
C LEU A 610 7.94 -30.06 17.37
N TYR A 611 9.13 -30.56 17.74
CA TYR A 611 10.38 -30.25 17.07
C TYR A 611 11.22 -31.50 16.82
N PRO A 612 12.04 -31.55 15.73
CA PRO A 612 13.07 -32.56 15.55
C PRO A 612 14.12 -32.54 16.66
N ASP A 613 14.77 -33.68 16.92
CA ASP A 613 15.72 -33.87 18.02
C ASP A 613 16.89 -32.86 18.10
N ASP A 614 17.28 -32.26 16.98
CA ASP A 614 18.37 -31.26 16.87
C ASP A 614 17.89 -29.83 16.61
N TYR A 615 16.67 -29.46 17.04
CA TYR A 615 16.12 -28.15 16.75
C TYR A 615 16.75 -27.03 17.59
N ASP A 616 17.26 -25.98 16.91
CA ASP A 616 17.87 -24.79 17.54
C ASP A 616 16.79 -23.81 18.03
N PHE A 617 16.50 -23.86 19.33
CA PHE A 617 15.50 -23.02 19.99
C PHE A 617 15.84 -21.52 19.99
N ASP A 618 17.11 -21.13 19.76
CA ASP A 618 17.49 -19.72 19.61
C ASP A 618 16.79 -19.07 18.42
N ILE A 619 16.27 -19.88 17.48
CA ILE A 619 15.45 -19.40 16.36
C ILE A 619 14.13 -18.83 16.84
N ILE A 620 13.55 -19.39 17.89
CA ILE A 620 12.26 -18.98 18.45
C ILE A 620 12.42 -17.84 19.46
N PHE A 621 13.46 -17.90 20.29
CA PHE A 621 13.60 -17.06 21.48
C PHE A 621 14.45 -15.80 21.28
N GLU A 622 15.23 -15.70 20.18
CA GLU A 622 16.09 -14.55 19.87
C GLU A 622 15.76 -13.91 18.53
N SER A 623 15.88 -12.57 18.46
CA SER A 623 15.71 -11.85 17.19
C SER A 623 16.83 -12.15 16.19
N LYS A 624 16.56 -11.99 14.88
CA LYS A 624 17.58 -12.17 13.83
C LYS A 624 18.80 -11.27 14.05
N GLU A 625 18.60 -10.07 14.61
CA GLU A 625 19.68 -9.10 14.90
C GLU A 625 20.55 -9.55 16.07
N THR A 626 19.95 -10.08 17.15
CA THR A 626 20.67 -10.58 18.33
C THR A 626 21.53 -11.79 17.96
N ARG A 627 21.00 -12.73 17.15
CA ARG A 627 21.76 -13.87 16.63
C ARG A 627 22.91 -13.45 15.72
N LYS A 628 22.71 -12.41 14.90
CA LYS A 628 23.75 -11.86 14.00
C LYS A 628 24.86 -11.18 14.79
N LYS A 629 24.53 -10.44 15.86
CA LYS A 629 25.48 -9.84 16.81
C LYS A 629 26.29 -10.93 17.54
N ARG A 630 25.63 -11.97 18.07
CA ARG A 630 26.28 -13.08 18.76
C ARG A 630 27.25 -13.86 17.86
N LYS A 631 26.85 -14.10 16.62
CA LYS A 631 27.71 -14.76 15.59
C LYS A 631 28.91 -13.91 15.18
N LEU A 632 28.79 -12.57 15.23
CA LEU A 632 29.88 -11.61 15.04
C LEU A 632 30.83 -11.59 16.24
N MET A 633 30.32 -11.66 17.47
CA MET A 633 31.10 -11.69 18.71
C MET A 633 31.93 -12.99 18.89
N TRP A 634 31.52 -14.09 18.25
CA TRP A 634 32.27 -15.36 18.27
C TRP A 634 33.41 -15.45 17.27
N LYS A 635 33.54 -14.49 16.34
CA LYS A 635 34.69 -14.38 15.43
C LYS A 635 35.84 -13.68 16.17
N ARG A 636 37.01 -14.33 16.22
CA ARG A 636 38.22 -13.86 16.96
C ARG A 636 38.74 -12.48 16.55
N HIS A 637 38.36 -11.93 15.39
CA HIS A 637 38.68 -10.57 14.96
C HIS A 637 37.69 -10.08 13.91
N VAL A 638 37.13 -8.87 14.09
CA VAL A 638 36.32 -8.14 13.08
C VAL A 638 36.83 -6.71 13.08
N GLU A 639 37.38 -6.30 11.95
CA GLU A 639 37.94 -4.95 11.74
C GLU A 639 36.82 -3.88 11.89
N GLY A 640 37.04 -2.90 12.76
CA GLY A 640 36.09 -1.80 13.01
C GLY A 640 35.08 -2.03 14.14
N LEU A 641 35.18 -3.10 14.93
CA LEU A 641 34.29 -3.35 16.06
C LEU A 641 35.05 -3.27 17.40
N THR A 642 34.68 -2.28 18.22
CA THR A 642 35.20 -2.16 19.60
C THR A 642 34.10 -2.54 20.59
N ILE A 643 34.40 -3.44 21.53
CA ILE A 643 33.48 -3.85 22.59
C ILE A 643 33.75 -2.96 23.80
N VAL A 644 32.78 -2.14 24.19
CA VAL A 644 32.81 -1.35 25.43
C VAL A 644 32.03 -2.12 26.49
N HIS A 645 32.68 -2.50 27.58
CA HIS A 645 32.02 -3.03 28.77
C HIS A 645 31.59 -1.85 29.64
N GLU A 646 30.29 -1.60 29.77
CA GLU A 646 29.77 -0.75 30.86
C GLU A 646 29.73 -1.59 32.14
N GLU A 647 30.56 -1.26 33.09
CA GLU A 647 30.42 -1.72 34.48
C GLU A 647 29.13 -1.07 35.02
N LYS A 648 28.15 -1.89 35.34
CA LYS A 648 27.01 -1.45 36.15
C LYS A 648 27.47 -1.41 37.62
N ASP A 649 27.71 -0.22 38.12
CA ASP A 649 27.76 0.03 39.55
C ASP A 649 26.42 -0.33 40.21
N HIS A 650 26.50 -0.99 41.33
CA HIS A 650 25.42 -1.57 42.16
C HIS A 650 24.45 -0.53 42.74
#